data_23ec31467b46da200fc649df8f20060e
#
_entry.id   23ec31467b46da200fc649df8f20060e
#
_cell.length_a   1.000
_cell.length_b   1.000
_cell.length_c   1.000
_cell.angle_alpha   90.00
_cell.angle_beta   90.00
_cell.angle_gamma   90.00
#
_symmetry.space_group_name_H-M   'P 1'
#
loop_
_entity.id
_entity.type
_entity.pdbx_description
1 polymer ?
#
loop_
_entity_poly.entity_id
_entity_poly.type
_entity_poly.pdbx_seq_one_letter_code
_entity_poly.pdbx_strand_id
1 'polypeptide(L)'
;MANITPMMQQYLKIKSEYDDCLLFFRLGDFYEMFFDDAKEASRVLEITLTKRDAKKENPIPMCGVPYHSADNYIETLINNGYKVAICEQMEDPKQTKGMVRREVVRIITPGTVMDQNGMDEKKNNYILSFIENEEFGLCYCDVSTGELKVTHFKDTATLLNEITTINPNEIVIKQAQSEELKRQINMITETITVREDISDEDYDMNQLTHQLMHDTTQLLLDYIHHTQKRDLSHIEEVIEYAAVDYMKMDYYAKRNLELTESIRLKSKKGTLLWLMDETKTPMGARRLKQWIDRPLINKQQINDRLNIVEEFMDRFIERDTLRNHLNQVYDIERLVGRVSYGNVNARDLIQLKHSISEIPHIKALLNELGAQTTTQFKELEPLDDLLQILEESLVEEPPISIKDGGLFKNGFNAQLDEYLEASKNGKTWLAELQAKERERTGIKSLKISFNKVFGYFIEITRANLNNFQPEAFGYNRKQTLSNAERFITDELKEKEDIILGAEDKAVELEYELFVKLREHIKTYTERLQKQAKIISELDCLQSFAEIAQKYNYVKPTFSDDKVLHLENSRHPVVERVMDYNDYVPNDCHLDDETFIYLITGPNMSGKSTYMRQVAIISIMAQMGAYVPCDSATLPIFDQIFTRIGAADDLVSGKSTFMVEMLEAQKALTYATENSLIIFDEIGRGTSTYDGLALAQAMIEYVAQTSHAKTLFSTHYHELTSLDQMLKCLKNVHVAANEYQGELIFLHKVKDGAVDDSYGIQVAKLADLPNEVIDRAQVILNAFEQKPSYQLSHENTDDQQTVPSYNDFGRTEEEQSVIETHTSNHNYEQATFDLFDGYNQQSEVECQIRELNLSNMTPLEALIKLNELQSQLK
;
A
#
# COMPACT_ATOMS: atom_id res chain seq x y z
N MET A 1 26.87 34.47 22.32
CA MET A 1 26.77 33.30 21.47
C MET A 1 27.85 32.32 21.89
N ALA A 2 27.53 31.16 22.42
CA ALA A 2 28.51 30.15 22.85
C ALA A 2 29.36 29.77 21.64
N ASN A 3 30.66 29.49 21.85
CA ASN A 3 31.64 29.07 20.83
C ASN A 3 31.18 27.71 20.22
N ILE A 4 30.32 27.78 19.20
CA ILE A 4 29.87 26.63 18.41
C ILE A 4 31.04 26.21 17.52
N THR A 5 31.40 24.93 17.52
CA THR A 5 32.50 24.42 16.68
C THR A 5 32.16 24.59 15.18
N PRO A 6 33.16 24.76 14.30
CA PRO A 6 32.90 24.91 12.85
C PRO A 6 32.01 23.78 12.26
N MET A 7 32.23 22.55 12.69
CA MET A 7 31.40 21.39 12.30
C MET A 7 29.94 21.56 12.71
N MET A 8 29.67 22.05 13.93
CA MET A 8 28.31 22.27 14.40
C MET A 8 27.66 23.48 13.70
N GLN A 9 28.44 24.46 13.26
CA GLN A 9 27.96 25.56 12.39
C GLN A 9 27.50 25.00 11.03
N GLN A 10 28.28 24.08 10.45
CA GLN A 10 27.91 23.39 9.20
C GLN A 10 26.61 22.59 9.39
N TYR A 11 26.49 21.83 10.51
CA TYR A 11 25.27 21.08 10.84
C TYR A 11 24.03 21.99 10.91
N LEU A 12 24.11 23.07 11.69
CA LEU A 12 22.99 24.00 11.89
C LEU A 12 22.59 24.71 10.57
N LYS A 13 23.58 25.04 9.72
CA LYS A 13 23.31 25.62 8.41
C LYS A 13 22.53 24.63 7.53
N ILE A 14 23.00 23.39 7.43
CA ILE A 14 22.32 22.37 6.63
C ILE A 14 20.93 22.08 7.23
N LYS A 15 20.83 21.95 8.55
CA LYS A 15 19.52 21.69 9.21
C LYS A 15 18.51 22.80 8.94
N SER A 16 18.93 24.06 8.86
CA SER A 16 18.01 25.17 8.55
C SER A 16 17.47 25.16 7.12
N GLU A 17 18.06 24.39 6.21
CA GLU A 17 17.59 24.17 4.84
C GLU A 17 16.64 22.94 4.75
N TYR A 18 16.64 22.07 5.79
CA TYR A 18 15.88 20.81 5.89
C TYR A 18 15.26 20.68 7.29
N ASP A 19 14.53 21.67 7.73
CA ASP A 19 13.97 21.78 9.09
C ASP A 19 12.89 20.74 9.39
N ASP A 20 12.14 20.29 8.37
CA ASP A 20 11.10 19.27 8.42
C ASP A 20 11.64 17.83 8.39
N CYS A 21 12.97 17.64 8.23
CA CYS A 21 13.60 16.32 8.12
C CYS A 21 14.48 16.01 9.32
N LEU A 22 14.57 14.77 9.74
CA LEU A 22 15.61 14.29 10.65
C LEU A 22 16.94 14.22 9.87
N LEU A 23 17.95 14.98 10.32
CA LEU A 23 19.22 15.09 9.58
C LEU A 23 20.22 14.00 10.01
N PHE A 24 20.44 13.02 9.16
CA PHE A 24 21.47 11.98 9.32
C PHE A 24 22.82 12.53 8.82
N PHE A 25 23.60 13.09 9.76
CA PHE A 25 24.82 13.80 9.45
C PHE A 25 26.04 12.87 9.54
N ARG A 26 26.73 12.61 8.42
CA ARG A 26 27.87 11.68 8.36
C ARG A 26 29.07 12.16 9.14
N LEU A 27 29.52 11.39 10.13
CA LEU A 27 30.75 11.61 10.90
C LEU A 27 31.52 10.29 11.04
N GLY A 28 32.54 10.10 10.18
CA GLY A 28 33.28 8.85 10.13
C GLY A 28 32.38 7.66 9.78
N ASP A 29 32.31 6.66 10.67
CA ASP A 29 31.51 5.44 10.46
C ASP A 29 30.07 5.53 10.96
N PHE A 30 29.64 6.73 11.38
CA PHE A 30 28.28 6.93 11.94
C PHE A 30 27.55 8.04 11.18
N TYR A 31 26.20 7.91 11.18
CA TYR A 31 25.31 9.05 11.03
C TYR A 31 24.94 9.53 12.43
N GLU A 32 25.27 10.77 12.74
CA GLU A 32 24.97 11.42 14.01
C GLU A 32 23.85 12.44 13.85
N MET A 33 22.94 12.45 14.79
CA MET A 33 21.84 13.43 14.91
C MET A 33 22.08 14.27 16.15
N PHE A 34 21.67 15.54 16.12
CA PHE A 34 21.88 16.49 17.20
C PHE A 34 20.60 17.25 17.56
N PHE A 35 20.60 17.88 18.75
CA PHE A 35 19.51 18.70 19.29
C PHE A 35 18.17 17.94 19.34
N ASP A 36 17.11 18.51 18.76
CA ASP A 36 15.76 17.94 18.79
C ASP A 36 15.65 16.70 17.90
N ASP A 37 16.37 16.67 16.77
CA ASP A 37 16.48 15.46 15.93
C ASP A 37 17.00 14.27 16.74
N ALA A 38 18.01 14.48 17.61
CA ALA A 38 18.54 13.41 18.42
C ALA A 38 17.56 12.91 19.47
N LYS A 39 16.75 13.79 20.07
CA LYS A 39 15.75 13.41 21.05
C LYS A 39 14.64 12.58 20.41
N GLU A 40 14.16 13.04 19.26
CA GLU A 40 13.09 12.41 18.53
C GLU A 40 13.52 11.06 17.95
N ALA A 41 14.65 11.02 17.24
CA ALA A 41 15.19 9.77 16.72
C ALA A 41 15.51 8.76 17.83
N SER A 42 16.08 9.20 18.97
CA SER A 42 16.34 8.31 20.11
C SER A 42 15.05 7.70 20.67
N ARG A 43 13.96 8.46 20.72
CA ARG A 43 12.65 8.00 21.19
C ARG A 43 12.05 6.95 20.26
N VAL A 44 12.03 7.24 18.96
CA VAL A 44 11.39 6.39 17.95
C VAL A 44 12.20 5.12 17.68
N LEU A 45 13.53 5.26 17.62
CA LEU A 45 14.44 4.14 17.31
C LEU A 45 14.85 3.33 18.55
N GLU A 46 14.43 3.76 19.74
CA GLU A 46 14.81 3.15 21.02
C GLU A 46 16.33 3.04 21.24
N ILE A 47 17.11 4.01 20.69
CA ILE A 47 18.56 4.06 20.81
C ILE A 47 18.99 5.03 21.92
N THR A 48 20.23 4.87 22.42
CA THR A 48 20.75 5.67 23.52
C THR A 48 20.95 7.14 23.14
N LEU A 49 20.26 8.03 23.84
CA LEU A 49 20.53 9.47 23.80
C LEU A 49 21.76 9.80 24.62
N THR A 50 22.79 10.36 23.99
CA THR A 50 24.05 10.78 24.59
C THR A 50 24.18 12.31 24.54
N LYS A 51 25.32 12.83 25.01
CA LYS A 51 25.60 14.26 25.03
C LYS A 51 26.99 14.52 24.48
N ARG A 52 27.09 15.34 23.45
CA ARG A 52 28.35 15.86 22.99
C ARG A 52 28.79 17.03 23.88
N ASP A 53 30.10 17.14 24.12
CA ASP A 53 30.68 18.18 25.01
C ASP A 53 30.07 18.14 26.45
N ALA A 54 29.89 16.94 26.99
CA ALA A 54 29.22 16.71 28.31
C ALA A 54 29.79 17.52 29.49
N LYS A 55 31.01 18.09 29.34
CA LYS A 55 31.69 18.94 30.34
C LYS A 55 31.40 20.45 30.19
N LYS A 56 30.68 20.87 29.13
CA LYS A 56 30.27 22.27 28.94
C LYS A 56 28.98 22.58 29.69
N GLU A 57 28.73 23.86 30.00
CA GLU A 57 27.50 24.32 30.64
C GLU A 57 26.23 23.94 29.91
N ASN A 58 26.27 23.87 28.54
CA ASN A 58 25.16 23.43 27.71
C ASN A 58 25.62 22.28 26.80
N PRO A 59 25.51 21.03 27.26
CA PRO A 59 25.84 19.87 26.45
C PRO A 59 24.81 19.66 25.35
N ILE A 60 25.27 19.32 24.16
CA ILE A 60 24.40 19.11 22.97
C ILE A 60 23.87 17.67 23.01
N PRO A 61 22.53 17.43 23.04
CA PRO A 61 21.97 16.11 22.87
C PRO A 61 22.41 15.50 21.54
N MET A 62 22.81 14.23 21.53
CA MET A 62 23.15 13.50 20.31
C MET A 62 22.80 12.02 20.42
N CYS A 63 22.47 11.44 19.31
CA CYS A 63 22.43 9.99 19.11
C CYS A 63 23.05 9.67 17.74
N GLY A 64 23.31 8.40 17.45
CA GLY A 64 23.90 8.03 16.18
C GLY A 64 23.74 6.54 15.89
N VAL A 65 23.75 6.22 14.61
CA VAL A 65 23.65 4.86 14.07
C VAL A 65 24.83 4.57 13.16
N PRO A 66 25.37 3.33 13.10
CA PRO A 66 26.42 2.99 12.16
C PRO A 66 25.91 3.14 10.72
N TYR A 67 26.71 3.76 9.84
CA TYR A 67 26.26 4.04 8.48
C TYR A 67 25.93 2.78 7.67
N HIS A 68 26.63 1.69 7.90
CA HIS A 68 26.45 0.43 7.19
C HIS A 68 25.16 -0.34 7.61
N SER A 69 24.51 0.07 8.69
CA SER A 69 23.23 -0.48 9.16
C SER A 69 22.13 0.59 9.25
N ALA A 70 22.33 1.75 8.63
CA ALA A 70 21.42 2.88 8.73
C ALA A 70 20.05 2.59 8.11
N ASP A 71 19.98 1.76 7.08
CA ASP A 71 18.75 1.47 6.32
C ASP A 71 17.61 0.97 7.23
N ASN A 72 17.87 0.05 8.14
CA ASN A 72 16.85 -0.47 9.07
C ASN A 72 16.32 0.62 10.03
N TYR A 73 17.17 1.55 10.45
CA TYR A 73 16.77 2.67 11.30
C TYR A 73 15.97 3.71 10.51
N ILE A 74 16.38 3.99 9.28
CA ILE A 74 15.67 4.88 8.37
C ILE A 74 14.28 4.33 8.10
N GLU A 75 14.16 3.04 7.80
CA GLU A 75 12.87 2.35 7.61
C GLU A 75 11.95 2.55 8.81
N THR A 76 12.45 2.35 10.03
CA THR A 76 11.65 2.55 11.24
C THR A 76 11.14 3.99 11.35
N LEU A 77 11.96 5.00 11.01
CA LEU A 77 11.55 6.40 11.03
C LEU A 77 10.50 6.71 9.96
N ILE A 78 10.72 6.23 8.74
CA ILE A 78 9.79 6.41 7.61
C ILE A 78 8.43 5.78 7.91
N ASN A 79 8.40 4.56 8.46
CA ASN A 79 7.16 3.88 8.85
C ASN A 79 6.41 4.60 9.99
N ASN A 80 7.08 5.49 10.73
CA ASN A 80 6.47 6.40 11.70
C ASN A 80 6.20 7.80 11.14
N GLY A 81 6.22 7.98 9.81
CA GLY A 81 5.86 9.22 9.13
C GLY A 81 6.95 10.31 9.10
N TYR A 82 8.18 10.02 9.55
CA TYR A 82 9.28 10.97 9.53
C TYR A 82 9.95 11.04 8.15
N LYS A 83 10.49 12.20 7.81
CA LYS A 83 11.39 12.40 6.67
C LYS A 83 12.83 12.40 7.15
N VAL A 84 13.73 11.80 6.37
CA VAL A 84 15.15 11.68 6.72
C VAL A 84 16.02 12.27 5.64
N ALA A 85 16.82 13.29 5.97
CA ALA A 85 17.81 13.89 5.08
C ALA A 85 19.19 13.23 5.30
N ILE A 86 19.70 12.58 4.26
CA ILE A 86 21.01 11.90 4.29
C ILE A 86 22.11 12.89 3.88
N CYS A 87 22.97 13.22 4.81
CA CYS A 87 24.07 14.16 4.61
C CYS A 87 25.43 13.43 4.59
N GLU A 88 26.05 13.39 3.42
CA GLU A 88 27.32 12.68 3.17
C GLU A 88 28.53 13.60 3.13
N GLN A 89 29.71 13.01 3.34
CA GLN A 89 31.01 13.67 3.17
C GLN A 89 31.38 13.68 1.68
N MET A 90 31.52 14.85 1.10
CA MET A 90 31.81 15.03 -0.31
C MET A 90 33.34 14.97 -0.64
N GLU A 91 34.17 14.86 0.38
CA GLU A 91 35.63 14.84 0.26
C GLU A 91 36.24 13.74 1.13
N ASP A 92 37.36 13.15 0.67
CA ASP A 92 38.12 12.18 1.46
C ASP A 92 38.76 12.87 2.68
N PRO A 93 38.41 12.49 3.92
CA PRO A 93 39.00 13.08 5.12
C PRO A 93 40.52 12.96 5.20
N LYS A 94 41.12 11.98 4.50
CA LYS A 94 42.59 11.76 4.49
C LYS A 94 43.33 12.74 3.56
N GLN A 95 42.64 13.32 2.58
CA GLN A 95 43.23 14.22 1.58
C GLN A 95 42.89 15.67 1.85
N THR A 96 41.90 15.97 2.67
CA THR A 96 41.40 17.33 2.92
C THR A 96 42.18 18.02 4.03
N LYS A 97 42.78 19.16 3.74
CA LYS A 97 43.38 20.07 4.75
C LYS A 97 42.29 21.02 5.27
N GLY A 98 41.57 20.61 6.33
CA GLY A 98 40.53 21.46 6.93
C GLY A 98 39.28 20.70 7.27
N MET A 99 38.14 21.39 7.25
CA MET A 99 36.82 20.80 7.51
C MET A 99 36.26 20.16 6.23
N VAL A 100 35.96 18.88 6.28
CA VAL A 100 35.35 18.13 5.18
C VAL A 100 33.97 18.72 4.84
N ARG A 101 33.79 19.03 3.54
CA ARG A 101 32.50 19.49 3.02
C ARG A 101 31.44 18.37 3.10
N ARG A 102 30.25 18.73 3.53
CA ARG A 102 29.09 17.81 3.61
C ARG A 102 27.89 18.43 2.93
N GLU A 103 27.13 17.59 2.25
CA GLU A 103 25.90 18.00 1.56
C GLU A 103 24.82 16.94 1.73
N VAL A 104 23.56 17.36 1.70
CA VAL A 104 22.43 16.43 1.62
C VAL A 104 22.37 15.86 0.21
N VAL A 105 22.58 14.55 0.11
CA VAL A 105 22.61 13.81 -1.16
C VAL A 105 21.27 13.20 -1.50
N ARG A 106 20.39 13.05 -0.50
CA ARG A 106 19.05 12.45 -0.65
C ARG A 106 18.17 12.81 0.54
N ILE A 107 16.87 12.99 0.27
CA ILE A 107 15.82 13.02 1.30
C ILE A 107 14.94 11.79 1.09
N ILE A 108 14.76 10.99 2.14
CA ILE A 108 13.89 9.82 2.12
C ILE A 108 12.60 10.20 2.84
N THR A 109 11.47 10.01 2.16
CA THR A 109 10.13 10.28 2.67
C THR A 109 9.26 9.05 2.51
N PRO A 110 8.10 8.93 3.19
CA PRO A 110 7.22 7.77 3.04
C PRO A 110 6.86 7.43 1.58
N GLY A 111 6.68 8.44 0.72
CA GLY A 111 6.36 8.27 -0.70
C GLY A 111 7.56 8.01 -1.62
N THR A 112 8.79 8.22 -1.16
CA THR A 112 10.00 8.15 -2.01
C THR A 112 10.98 7.03 -1.64
N VAL A 113 10.56 6.05 -0.84
CA VAL A 113 11.36 4.86 -0.52
C VAL A 113 11.58 4.01 -1.76
N MET A 114 12.82 3.56 -2.00
CA MET A 114 13.24 2.71 -3.11
C MET A 114 14.00 1.45 -2.68
N ASP A 115 14.35 1.32 -1.40
CA ASP A 115 15.20 0.25 -0.90
C ASP A 115 14.37 -1.00 -0.51
N GLN A 116 14.88 -2.21 -0.84
CA GLN A 116 14.17 -3.47 -0.65
C GLN A 116 13.86 -3.81 0.81
N ASN A 117 14.72 -3.41 1.73
CA ASN A 117 14.61 -3.83 3.13
C ASN A 117 13.39 -3.23 3.85
N GLY A 118 12.78 -2.17 3.30
CA GLY A 118 11.65 -1.45 3.91
C GLY A 118 10.34 -1.51 3.14
N MET A 119 10.28 -2.24 2.02
CA MET A 119 9.10 -2.28 1.15
C MET A 119 8.54 -3.70 1.00
N ASP A 120 7.22 -3.83 1.14
CA ASP A 120 6.52 -5.05 0.70
C ASP A 120 6.63 -5.16 -0.82
N GLU A 121 7.25 -6.25 -1.31
CA GLU A 121 7.46 -6.47 -2.74
C GLU A 121 6.13 -6.53 -3.53
N LYS A 122 5.06 -6.94 -2.88
CA LYS A 122 3.72 -7.09 -3.46
C LYS A 122 2.86 -5.83 -3.39
N LYS A 123 3.39 -4.71 -2.86
CA LYS A 123 2.68 -3.43 -2.75
C LYS A 123 3.39 -2.32 -3.50
N ASN A 124 2.61 -1.43 -4.11
CA ASN A 124 3.13 -0.17 -4.64
C ASN A 124 3.40 0.82 -3.51
N ASN A 125 4.35 1.74 -3.74
CA ASN A 125 4.64 2.86 -2.85
C ASN A 125 4.31 4.17 -3.57
N TYR A 126 3.04 4.57 -3.52
CA TYR A 126 2.59 5.76 -4.23
C TYR A 126 2.85 7.05 -3.47
N ILE A 127 3.36 8.03 -4.20
CA ILE A 127 3.33 9.45 -3.87
C ILE A 127 2.35 10.14 -4.82
N LEU A 128 1.56 11.08 -4.32
CA LEU A 128 0.52 11.73 -5.07
C LEU A 128 0.63 13.25 -4.94
N SER A 129 0.33 13.97 -6.01
CA SER A 129 0.08 15.41 -5.96
C SER A 129 -1.31 15.74 -6.48
N PHE A 130 -1.91 16.81 -5.99
CA PHE A 130 -3.07 17.40 -6.61
C PHE A 130 -3.05 18.93 -6.52
N ILE A 131 -3.70 19.57 -7.48
CA ILE A 131 -3.93 21.01 -7.53
C ILE A 131 -5.43 21.25 -7.67
N GLU A 132 -5.97 22.13 -6.83
CA GLU A 132 -7.34 22.60 -6.85
C GLU A 132 -7.40 24.01 -7.47
N ASN A 133 -8.17 24.15 -8.55
CA ASN A 133 -8.57 25.41 -9.15
C ASN A 133 -10.11 25.37 -9.33
N GLU A 134 -10.65 25.66 -10.52
CA GLU A 134 -12.05 25.40 -10.87
C GLU A 134 -12.34 23.89 -11.02
N GLU A 135 -11.32 23.12 -11.33
CA GLU A 135 -11.29 21.65 -11.44
C GLU A 135 -10.11 21.12 -10.63
N PHE A 136 -10.02 19.79 -10.51
CA PHE A 136 -8.91 19.11 -9.84
C PHE A 136 -8.00 18.44 -10.86
N GLY A 137 -6.69 18.71 -10.79
CA GLY A 137 -5.66 17.89 -11.40
C GLY A 137 -5.09 16.94 -10.34
N LEU A 138 -4.84 15.68 -10.69
CA LEU A 138 -4.25 14.69 -9.82
C LEU A 138 -3.19 13.90 -10.56
N CYS A 139 -1.99 13.81 -9.98
CA CYS A 139 -0.88 13.01 -10.49
C CYS A 139 -0.34 12.10 -9.39
N TYR A 140 0.03 10.87 -9.71
CA TYR A 140 0.67 9.97 -8.77
C TYR A 140 1.80 9.16 -9.42
N CYS A 141 2.78 8.79 -8.58
CA CYS A 141 3.96 8.07 -9.01
C CYS A 141 4.34 6.98 -8.00
N ASP A 142 4.79 5.84 -8.49
CA ASP A 142 5.60 4.89 -7.71
C ASP A 142 7.06 5.02 -8.17
N VAL A 143 7.87 5.72 -7.37
CA VAL A 143 9.27 6.00 -7.70
C VAL A 143 10.09 4.72 -7.88
N SER A 144 9.71 3.63 -7.21
CA SER A 144 10.44 2.35 -7.28
C SER A 144 10.24 1.61 -8.60
N THR A 145 9.08 1.79 -9.26
CA THR A 145 8.72 1.13 -10.52
C THR A 145 8.77 2.06 -11.72
N GLY A 146 8.71 3.38 -11.49
CA GLY A 146 8.63 4.40 -12.52
C GLY A 146 7.21 4.64 -13.06
N GLU A 147 6.19 4.03 -12.46
CA GLU A 147 4.79 4.28 -12.84
C GLU A 147 4.41 5.73 -12.53
N LEU A 148 4.03 6.51 -13.55
CA LEU A 148 3.58 7.90 -13.42
C LEU A 148 2.26 8.08 -14.18
N LYS A 149 1.19 8.49 -13.46
CA LYS A 149 -0.14 8.66 -14.04
C LYS A 149 -0.77 9.96 -13.62
N VAL A 150 -1.55 10.55 -14.54
CA VAL A 150 -2.22 11.83 -14.34
C VAL A 150 -3.65 11.80 -14.85
N THR A 151 -4.51 12.55 -14.18
CA THR A 151 -5.92 12.73 -14.54
C THR A 151 -6.43 14.10 -14.10
N HIS A 152 -7.61 14.51 -14.59
CA HIS A 152 -8.33 15.69 -14.13
C HIS A 152 -9.83 15.39 -14.01
N PHE A 153 -10.53 16.10 -13.14
CA PHE A 153 -11.97 15.98 -12.89
C PHE A 153 -12.52 17.20 -12.15
N LYS A 154 -13.86 17.27 -12.03
CA LYS A 154 -14.54 18.52 -11.59
C LYS A 154 -14.94 18.54 -10.13
N ASP A 155 -15.05 17.42 -9.47
CA ASP A 155 -15.70 17.34 -8.17
C ASP A 155 -14.79 16.72 -7.09
N THR A 156 -14.97 17.18 -5.85
CA THR A 156 -14.23 16.72 -4.67
C THR A 156 -14.51 15.25 -4.34
N ALA A 157 -15.70 14.74 -4.68
CA ALA A 157 -16.01 13.33 -4.42
C ALA A 157 -15.14 12.41 -5.26
N THR A 158 -14.91 12.75 -6.53
CA THR A 158 -13.97 12.01 -7.41
C THR A 158 -12.54 12.14 -6.89
N LEU A 159 -12.09 13.31 -6.40
CA LEU A 159 -10.79 13.46 -5.77
C LEU A 159 -10.59 12.48 -4.61
N LEU A 160 -11.52 12.43 -3.68
CA LEU A 160 -11.43 11.54 -2.52
C LEU A 160 -11.49 10.06 -2.90
N ASN A 161 -12.29 9.71 -3.91
CA ASN A 161 -12.35 8.35 -4.42
C ASN A 161 -11.01 7.94 -5.09
N GLU A 162 -10.39 8.83 -5.86
CA GLU A 162 -9.08 8.59 -6.47
C GLU A 162 -7.98 8.46 -5.41
N ILE A 163 -7.91 9.37 -4.43
CA ILE A 163 -6.95 9.29 -3.32
C ILE A 163 -7.12 7.95 -2.57
N THR A 164 -8.37 7.56 -2.30
CA THR A 164 -8.66 6.26 -1.64
C THR A 164 -8.22 5.07 -2.48
N THR A 165 -8.44 5.15 -3.80
CA THR A 165 -8.08 4.06 -4.73
C THR A 165 -6.59 3.89 -4.86
N ILE A 166 -5.85 4.99 -4.96
CA ILE A 166 -4.40 5.03 -5.05
C ILE A 166 -3.77 4.65 -3.70
N ASN A 167 -4.39 5.10 -2.60
CA ASN A 167 -3.91 4.90 -1.23
C ASN A 167 -2.44 5.31 -1.06
N PRO A 168 -2.10 6.59 -1.28
CA PRO A 168 -0.72 7.05 -1.30
C PRO A 168 -0.12 7.11 0.11
N ASN A 169 1.18 6.84 0.21
CA ASN A 169 1.93 6.99 1.46
C ASN A 169 2.31 8.45 1.74
N GLU A 170 2.27 9.30 0.73
CA GLU A 170 2.52 10.74 0.85
C GLU A 170 1.73 11.52 -0.19
N ILE A 171 1.21 12.70 0.21
CA ILE A 171 0.54 13.63 -0.69
C ILE A 171 1.28 14.96 -0.70
N VAL A 172 1.57 15.48 -1.90
CA VAL A 172 2.21 16.77 -2.14
C VAL A 172 1.16 17.76 -2.66
N ILE A 173 1.03 18.91 -1.99
CA ILE A 173 0.08 19.95 -2.36
C ILE A 173 0.77 21.30 -2.51
N LYS A 174 0.24 22.17 -3.37
CA LYS A 174 0.81 23.50 -3.62
C LYS A 174 0.51 24.49 -2.49
N GLN A 175 -0.66 24.36 -1.89
CA GLN A 175 -1.13 25.26 -0.82
C GLN A 175 -1.97 24.49 0.19
N ALA A 176 -2.07 25.04 1.40
CA ALA A 176 -2.90 24.43 2.44
C ALA A 176 -4.37 24.37 2.00
N GLN A 177 -4.99 23.23 2.20
CA GLN A 177 -6.39 22.95 1.89
C GLN A 177 -7.32 23.37 3.03
N SER A 178 -8.63 23.40 2.76
CA SER A 178 -9.64 23.58 3.79
C SER A 178 -9.51 22.53 4.90
N GLU A 179 -9.82 22.89 6.14
CA GLU A 179 -9.75 21.95 7.28
C GLU A 179 -10.65 20.72 7.08
N GLU A 180 -11.78 20.87 6.37
CA GLU A 180 -12.67 19.74 6.07
C GLU A 180 -12.04 18.77 5.08
N LEU A 181 -11.49 19.25 3.96
CA LEU A 181 -10.80 18.42 2.98
C LEU A 181 -9.57 17.75 3.59
N LYS A 182 -8.80 18.49 4.39
CA LYS A 182 -7.65 17.95 5.11
C LYS A 182 -8.01 16.82 6.07
N ARG A 183 -9.13 16.95 6.81
CA ARG A 183 -9.62 15.86 7.66
C ARG A 183 -9.99 14.63 6.87
N GLN A 184 -10.65 14.78 5.74
CA GLN A 184 -11.03 13.65 4.88
C GLN A 184 -9.81 12.95 4.28
N ILE A 185 -8.79 13.70 3.86
CA ILE A 185 -7.53 13.15 3.35
C ILE A 185 -6.75 12.44 4.47
N ASN A 186 -6.71 13.00 5.68
CA ASN A 186 -6.01 12.40 6.82
C ASN A 186 -6.60 11.04 7.28
N MET A 187 -7.82 10.71 6.86
CA MET A 187 -8.37 9.35 7.06
C MET A 187 -7.69 8.30 6.16
N ILE A 188 -7.04 8.74 5.09
CA ILE A 188 -6.39 7.87 4.09
C ILE A 188 -4.88 7.87 4.29
N THR A 189 -4.25 9.03 4.45
CA THR A 189 -2.81 9.19 4.68
C THR A 189 -2.53 10.34 5.65
N GLU A 190 -1.56 10.12 6.55
CA GLU A 190 -1.15 11.11 7.54
C GLU A 190 -0.06 12.06 7.01
N THR A 191 0.62 11.71 5.92
CA THR A 191 1.76 12.47 5.40
C THR A 191 1.33 13.40 4.28
N ILE A 192 1.12 14.68 4.62
CA ILE A 192 0.82 15.74 3.65
C ILE A 192 1.98 16.75 3.65
N THR A 193 2.56 16.96 2.47
CA THR A 193 3.68 17.91 2.26
C THR A 193 3.19 19.11 1.46
N VAL A 194 3.38 20.32 2.00
CA VAL A 194 3.08 21.57 1.29
C VAL A 194 4.35 22.06 0.59
N ARG A 195 4.28 22.35 -0.72
CA ARG A 195 5.36 22.90 -1.51
C ARG A 195 4.85 24.02 -2.41
N GLU A 196 5.19 25.25 -2.05
CA GLU A 196 4.74 26.46 -2.76
C GLU A 196 5.53 26.72 -4.06
N ASP A 197 6.83 26.41 -4.04
CA ASP A 197 7.74 26.66 -5.16
C ASP A 197 7.69 25.49 -6.16
N ILE A 198 7.40 25.80 -7.43
CA ILE A 198 7.51 24.90 -8.59
C ILE A 198 8.70 25.40 -9.40
N SER A 199 9.60 24.51 -9.81
CA SER A 199 10.76 24.87 -10.62
C SER A 199 10.35 25.19 -12.07
N ASP A 200 11.24 25.91 -12.78
CA ASP A 200 11.10 26.14 -14.23
C ASP A 200 11.75 25.00 -15.05
N GLU A 201 12.02 23.83 -14.43
CA GLU A 201 12.53 22.66 -15.16
C GLU A 201 11.49 22.17 -16.17
N ASP A 202 11.93 21.97 -17.41
CA ASP A 202 11.07 21.54 -18.52
C ASP A 202 11.10 20.02 -18.62
N TYR A 203 10.01 19.36 -18.19
CA TYR A 203 9.80 17.93 -18.36
C TYR A 203 9.06 17.67 -19.68
N ASP A 204 9.39 16.62 -20.42
CA ASP A 204 8.67 16.28 -21.65
C ASP A 204 7.26 15.76 -21.36
N MET A 205 6.30 16.68 -21.34
CA MET A 205 4.89 16.44 -21.09
C MET A 205 4.03 16.87 -22.28
N ASN A 206 4.60 16.91 -23.49
CA ASN A 206 3.93 17.39 -24.70
C ASN A 206 2.67 16.60 -25.09
N GLN A 207 2.49 15.40 -24.54
CA GLN A 207 1.31 14.55 -24.75
C GLN A 207 0.11 14.95 -23.90
N LEU A 208 0.30 15.72 -22.84
CA LEU A 208 -0.78 16.15 -21.96
C LEU A 208 -1.56 17.32 -22.60
N THR A 209 -2.86 17.14 -22.69
CA THR A 209 -3.73 18.11 -23.36
C THR A 209 -4.27 19.20 -22.44
N HIS A 210 -4.31 18.96 -21.14
CA HIS A 210 -4.92 19.85 -20.15
C HIS A 210 -3.84 20.50 -19.27
N GLN A 211 -3.87 21.86 -19.16
CA GLN A 211 -2.87 22.62 -18.39
C GLN A 211 -2.79 22.20 -16.94
N LEU A 212 -3.92 21.89 -16.31
CA LEU A 212 -3.96 21.49 -14.90
C LEU A 212 -3.26 20.13 -14.67
N MET A 213 -3.33 19.20 -15.61
CA MET A 213 -2.57 17.95 -15.55
C MET A 213 -1.07 18.22 -15.67
N HIS A 214 -0.67 19.16 -16.55
CA HIS A 214 0.72 19.60 -16.68
C HIS A 214 1.23 20.16 -15.36
N ASP A 215 0.53 21.14 -14.78
CA ASP A 215 0.94 21.81 -13.54
C ASP A 215 1.03 20.84 -12.35
N THR A 216 0.10 19.87 -12.29
CA THR A 216 0.08 18.86 -11.21
C THR A 216 1.22 17.86 -11.35
N THR A 217 1.53 17.44 -12.59
CA THR A 217 2.67 16.56 -12.87
C THR A 217 3.99 17.27 -12.58
N GLN A 218 4.12 18.53 -12.99
CA GLN A 218 5.28 19.39 -12.68
C GLN A 218 5.55 19.46 -11.17
N LEU A 219 4.50 19.73 -10.37
CA LEU A 219 4.61 19.79 -8.90
C LEU A 219 5.16 18.47 -8.32
N LEU A 220 4.67 17.33 -8.81
CA LEU A 220 5.10 16.02 -8.33
C LEU A 220 6.55 15.72 -8.72
N LEU A 221 6.90 15.91 -9.99
CA LEU A 221 8.24 15.66 -10.50
C LEU A 221 9.28 16.55 -9.83
N ASP A 222 9.00 17.85 -9.66
CA ASP A 222 9.85 18.78 -8.92
C ASP A 222 10.11 18.32 -7.48
N TYR A 223 9.06 17.81 -6.81
CA TYR A 223 9.24 17.28 -5.46
C TYR A 223 10.11 16.02 -5.45
N ILE A 224 9.88 15.08 -6.39
CA ILE A 224 10.69 13.87 -6.49
C ILE A 224 12.15 14.22 -6.83
N HIS A 225 12.40 15.11 -7.78
CA HIS A 225 13.76 15.58 -8.11
C HIS A 225 14.45 16.27 -6.93
N HIS A 226 13.74 17.15 -6.22
CA HIS A 226 14.26 17.81 -5.03
C HIS A 226 14.67 16.82 -3.94
N THR A 227 13.86 15.77 -3.72
CA THR A 227 14.13 14.79 -2.67
C THR A 227 15.18 13.78 -3.07
N GLN A 228 15.19 13.31 -4.31
CA GLN A 228 16.09 12.25 -4.75
C GLN A 228 17.45 12.79 -5.21
N LYS A 229 17.52 14.01 -5.77
CA LYS A 229 18.76 14.67 -6.24
C LYS A 229 19.60 13.82 -7.21
N ARG A 230 18.95 12.94 -7.97
CA ARG A 230 19.55 12.00 -8.92
C ARG A 230 18.71 11.92 -10.18
N ASP A 231 19.29 11.29 -11.20
CA ASP A 231 18.60 10.99 -12.44
C ASP A 231 17.45 9.98 -12.20
N LEU A 232 16.28 10.29 -12.74
CA LEU A 232 15.03 9.54 -12.63
C LEU A 232 14.49 9.15 -14.02
N SER A 233 15.41 8.86 -14.95
CA SER A 233 15.08 8.54 -16.34
C SER A 233 14.11 7.35 -16.54
N HIS A 234 13.81 6.59 -15.49
CA HIS A 234 12.76 5.56 -15.52
C HIS A 234 11.35 6.10 -15.28
N ILE A 235 11.19 7.38 -14.94
CA ILE A 235 9.91 8.08 -14.73
C ILE A 235 9.70 9.05 -15.92
N GLU A 236 9.80 8.56 -17.14
CA GLU A 236 9.71 9.41 -18.34
C GLU A 236 8.34 9.39 -18.99
N GLU A 237 7.61 8.28 -18.90
CA GLU A 237 6.30 8.14 -19.54
C GLU A 237 5.18 8.58 -18.58
N VAL A 238 4.55 9.73 -18.88
CA VAL A 238 3.35 10.18 -18.18
C VAL A 238 2.12 9.57 -18.85
N ILE A 239 1.37 8.76 -18.11
CA ILE A 239 0.17 8.10 -18.62
C ILE A 239 -1.08 8.88 -18.19
N GLU A 240 -1.77 9.48 -19.16
CA GLU A 240 -3.09 10.06 -18.92
C GLU A 240 -4.14 8.94 -18.79
N TYR A 241 -5.03 9.04 -17.78
CA TYR A 241 -6.15 8.13 -17.60
C TYR A 241 -7.42 8.88 -17.22
N ALA A 242 -8.57 8.32 -17.57
CA ALA A 242 -9.86 8.84 -17.16
C ALA A 242 -10.41 8.03 -15.97
N ALA A 243 -10.70 8.69 -14.85
CA ALA A 243 -11.27 8.04 -13.68
C ALA A 243 -12.64 7.38 -13.98
N VAL A 244 -13.33 7.88 -15.01
CA VAL A 244 -14.63 7.34 -15.47
C VAL A 244 -14.52 6.02 -16.24
N ASP A 245 -13.34 5.57 -16.62
CA ASP A 245 -13.13 4.30 -17.34
C ASP A 245 -13.17 3.06 -16.44
N TYR A 246 -13.30 3.28 -15.14
CA TYR A 246 -13.28 2.24 -14.12
C TYR A 246 -14.50 2.30 -13.21
N MET A 247 -14.93 1.14 -12.69
CA MET A 247 -15.96 1.06 -11.67
C MET A 247 -15.53 1.84 -10.42
N LYS A 248 -16.36 2.77 -9.98
CA LYS A 248 -16.08 3.58 -8.80
C LYS A 248 -16.44 2.83 -7.52
N MET A 249 -15.56 2.88 -6.55
CA MET A 249 -15.76 2.33 -5.21
C MET A 249 -15.11 3.29 -4.22
N ASP A 250 -15.90 3.87 -3.31
CA ASP A 250 -15.37 4.73 -2.27
C ASP A 250 -14.66 3.94 -1.15
N TYR A 251 -14.06 4.66 -0.22
CA TYR A 251 -13.37 4.06 0.93
C TYR A 251 -14.25 3.07 1.70
N TYR A 252 -15.52 3.41 1.91
CA TYR A 252 -16.45 2.56 2.66
C TYR A 252 -16.79 1.30 1.88
N ALA A 253 -17.02 1.40 0.58
CA ALA A 253 -17.29 0.23 -0.27
C ALA A 253 -16.12 -0.76 -0.26
N LYS A 254 -14.89 -0.30 -0.46
CA LYS A 254 -13.69 -1.15 -0.41
C LYS A 254 -13.50 -1.81 0.93
N ARG A 255 -13.68 -1.07 2.03
CA ARG A 255 -13.57 -1.55 3.40
C ARG A 255 -14.68 -2.55 3.74
N ASN A 256 -15.94 -2.20 3.46
CA ASN A 256 -17.10 -3.03 3.78
C ASN A 256 -17.10 -4.35 3.04
N LEU A 257 -16.56 -4.39 1.81
CA LEU A 257 -16.40 -5.60 1.01
C LEU A 257 -15.11 -6.37 1.29
N GLU A 258 -14.24 -5.86 2.15
CA GLU A 258 -12.94 -6.47 2.50
C GLU A 258 -12.13 -6.89 1.26
N LEU A 259 -11.99 -5.97 0.30
CA LEU A 259 -11.36 -6.29 -0.98
C LEU A 259 -9.86 -6.59 -0.85
N THR A 260 -9.13 -5.77 -0.11
CA THR A 260 -7.66 -5.84 0.00
C THR A 260 -7.17 -5.99 1.42
N GLU A 261 -7.96 -5.57 2.41
CA GLU A 261 -7.64 -5.64 3.83
C GLU A 261 -8.88 -6.02 4.65
N SER A 262 -8.71 -6.92 5.63
CA SER A 262 -9.79 -7.36 6.52
C SER A 262 -10.08 -6.31 7.62
N ILE A 263 -11.37 -6.07 7.93
CA ILE A 263 -11.81 -5.06 8.91
C ILE A 263 -11.24 -5.36 10.31
N ARG A 264 -11.28 -6.63 10.74
CA ARG A 264 -10.92 -7.05 12.09
C ARG A 264 -9.42 -7.12 12.34
N LEU A 265 -8.67 -7.72 11.42
CA LEU A 265 -7.26 -8.06 11.61
C LEU A 265 -6.32 -7.11 10.87
N LYS A 266 -6.86 -6.21 10.06
CA LYS A 266 -6.10 -5.33 9.17
C LYS A 266 -5.01 -6.12 8.41
N SER A 267 -5.38 -7.27 7.89
CA SER A 267 -4.49 -8.21 7.19
C SER A 267 -5.04 -8.60 5.83
N LYS A 268 -4.18 -9.08 4.94
CA LYS A 268 -4.56 -9.60 3.63
C LYS A 268 -5.43 -10.86 3.73
N LYS A 269 -5.21 -11.73 4.75
CA LYS A 269 -5.93 -13.01 4.89
C LYS A 269 -7.42 -12.77 5.11
N GLY A 270 -8.25 -13.48 4.34
CA GLY A 270 -9.70 -13.38 4.40
C GLY A 270 -10.29 -12.27 3.52
N THR A 271 -9.51 -11.74 2.56
CA THR A 271 -9.95 -10.71 1.60
C THR A 271 -10.06 -11.27 0.18
N LEU A 272 -10.67 -10.50 -0.74
CA LEU A 272 -10.70 -10.87 -2.15
C LEU A 272 -9.26 -10.98 -2.72
N LEU A 273 -8.38 -10.05 -2.39
CA LEU A 273 -6.97 -10.09 -2.81
C LEU A 273 -6.25 -11.34 -2.30
N TRP A 274 -6.53 -11.78 -1.08
CA TRP A 274 -5.95 -13.03 -0.57
C TRP A 274 -6.39 -14.26 -1.37
N LEU A 275 -7.67 -14.31 -1.74
CA LEU A 275 -8.22 -15.41 -2.54
C LEU A 275 -7.62 -15.43 -3.95
N MET A 276 -7.53 -14.24 -4.58
CA MET A 276 -7.19 -14.09 -6.00
C MET A 276 -5.67 -14.09 -6.28
N ASP A 277 -4.81 -14.05 -5.25
CA ASP A 277 -3.35 -13.96 -5.43
C ASP A 277 -2.68 -15.34 -5.51
N GLU A 278 -2.76 -15.94 -6.68
CA GLU A 278 -1.94 -17.10 -7.10
C GLU A 278 -0.84 -16.68 -8.10
N THR A 279 -0.52 -15.38 -8.13
CA THR A 279 0.55 -14.81 -8.97
C THR A 279 1.92 -15.37 -8.58
N LYS A 280 2.84 -15.39 -9.54
CA LYS A 280 4.20 -15.93 -9.37
C LYS A 280 5.25 -14.84 -9.27
N THR A 281 4.93 -13.63 -9.71
CA THR A 281 5.85 -12.49 -9.71
C THR A 281 5.34 -11.39 -8.77
N PRO A 282 6.23 -10.61 -8.13
CA PRO A 282 5.82 -9.43 -7.37
C PRO A 282 5.07 -8.39 -8.23
N MET A 283 5.47 -8.22 -9.49
CA MET A 283 4.82 -7.35 -10.47
C MET A 283 3.37 -7.77 -10.72
N GLY A 284 3.12 -9.08 -10.89
CA GLY A 284 1.77 -9.63 -11.05
C GLY A 284 0.91 -9.39 -9.81
N ALA A 285 1.45 -9.55 -8.61
CA ALA A 285 0.73 -9.29 -7.36
C ALA A 285 0.32 -7.82 -7.23
N ARG A 286 1.19 -6.86 -7.60
CA ARG A 286 0.86 -5.43 -7.64
C ARG A 286 -0.22 -5.14 -8.70
N ARG A 287 -0.09 -5.71 -9.88
CA ARG A 287 -1.08 -5.57 -10.96
C ARG A 287 -2.44 -6.12 -10.57
N LEU A 288 -2.48 -7.28 -9.92
CA LEU A 288 -3.73 -7.87 -9.41
C LEU A 288 -4.44 -6.94 -8.42
N LYS A 289 -3.69 -6.36 -7.48
CA LYS A 289 -4.26 -5.37 -6.56
C LYS A 289 -4.83 -4.17 -7.30
N GLN A 290 -4.12 -3.62 -8.30
CA GLN A 290 -4.63 -2.54 -9.15
C GLN A 290 -5.92 -2.93 -9.88
N TRP A 291 -6.06 -4.16 -10.37
CA TRP A 291 -7.26 -4.63 -11.05
C TRP A 291 -8.45 -4.81 -10.10
N ILE A 292 -8.21 -5.22 -8.85
CA ILE A 292 -9.24 -5.26 -7.80
C ILE A 292 -9.68 -3.83 -7.44
N ASP A 293 -8.75 -2.91 -7.32
CA ASP A 293 -9.05 -1.52 -6.96
C ASP A 293 -9.72 -0.74 -8.10
N ARG A 294 -9.57 -1.16 -9.36
CA ARG A 294 -10.05 -0.53 -10.59
C ARG A 294 -10.66 -1.55 -11.56
N PRO A 295 -11.83 -2.15 -11.26
CA PRO A 295 -12.53 -3.01 -12.21
C PRO A 295 -12.92 -2.24 -13.47
N LEU A 296 -12.89 -2.91 -14.62
CA LEU A 296 -13.17 -2.30 -15.93
C LEU A 296 -14.67 -2.05 -16.10
N ILE A 297 -15.02 -1.01 -16.88
CA ILE A 297 -16.38 -0.80 -17.36
C ILE A 297 -16.50 -1.03 -18.89
N ASN A 298 -15.38 -1.20 -19.57
CA ASN A 298 -15.36 -1.49 -21.00
C ASN A 298 -15.61 -3.00 -21.25
N LYS A 299 -16.79 -3.32 -21.75
CA LYS A 299 -17.25 -4.70 -22.04
C LYS A 299 -16.26 -5.48 -22.93
N GLN A 300 -15.64 -4.83 -23.93
CA GLN A 300 -14.70 -5.49 -24.83
C GLN A 300 -13.43 -5.90 -24.10
N GLN A 301 -12.84 -5.00 -23.31
CA GLN A 301 -11.64 -5.28 -22.54
C GLN A 301 -11.87 -6.38 -21.47
N ILE A 302 -13.06 -6.40 -20.86
CA ILE A 302 -13.44 -7.46 -19.91
C ILE A 302 -13.51 -8.80 -20.64
N ASN A 303 -14.19 -8.86 -21.80
CA ASN A 303 -14.32 -10.07 -22.59
C ASN A 303 -12.96 -10.57 -23.12
N ASP A 304 -12.05 -9.66 -23.51
CA ASP A 304 -10.71 -10.03 -23.95
C ASP A 304 -9.95 -10.75 -22.83
N ARG A 305 -10.03 -10.27 -21.57
CA ARG A 305 -9.46 -10.96 -20.40
C ARG A 305 -10.11 -12.32 -20.17
N LEU A 306 -11.45 -12.39 -20.17
CA LEU A 306 -12.21 -13.64 -19.98
C LEU A 306 -11.87 -14.69 -21.02
N ASN A 307 -11.68 -14.30 -22.28
CA ASN A 307 -11.30 -15.21 -23.36
C ASN A 307 -9.88 -15.76 -23.17
N ILE A 308 -8.93 -14.94 -22.70
CA ILE A 308 -7.57 -15.41 -22.38
C ILE A 308 -7.61 -16.38 -21.18
N VAL A 309 -8.43 -16.09 -20.16
CA VAL A 309 -8.61 -17.00 -19.01
C VAL A 309 -9.17 -18.34 -19.50
N GLU A 310 -10.11 -18.35 -20.46
CA GLU A 310 -10.65 -19.56 -21.07
C GLU A 310 -9.56 -20.37 -21.79
N GLU A 311 -8.75 -19.72 -22.66
CA GLU A 311 -7.61 -20.36 -23.32
C GLU A 311 -6.64 -21.02 -22.32
N PHE A 312 -6.39 -20.34 -21.18
CA PHE A 312 -5.53 -20.86 -20.10
C PHE A 312 -6.15 -22.03 -19.34
N MET A 313 -7.47 -22.07 -19.19
CA MET A 313 -8.16 -23.21 -18.58
C MET A 313 -8.14 -24.43 -19.49
N ASP A 314 -8.32 -24.24 -20.81
CA ASP A 314 -8.30 -25.31 -21.79
C ASP A 314 -6.90 -25.92 -22.01
N ARG A 315 -5.83 -25.15 -21.73
CA ARG A 315 -4.43 -25.50 -21.89
C ARG A 315 -3.69 -25.62 -20.55
N PHE A 316 -4.16 -26.56 -19.75
CA PHE A 316 -3.65 -26.74 -18.38
C PHE A 316 -2.14 -26.99 -18.28
N ILE A 317 -1.58 -27.86 -19.17
CA ILE A 317 -0.17 -28.23 -19.13
C ILE A 317 0.71 -27.02 -19.50
N GLU A 318 0.33 -26.33 -20.56
CA GLU A 318 1.04 -25.14 -21.02
C GLU A 318 0.95 -24.01 -19.99
N ARG A 319 -0.19 -23.83 -19.33
CA ARG A 319 -0.36 -22.87 -18.24
C ARG A 319 0.52 -23.23 -17.04
N ASP A 320 0.56 -24.50 -16.62
CA ASP A 320 1.44 -24.91 -15.50
C ASP A 320 2.91 -24.69 -15.84
N THR A 321 3.33 -24.99 -17.08
CA THR A 321 4.67 -24.70 -17.58
C THR A 321 4.94 -23.19 -17.55
N LEU A 322 4.00 -22.36 -18.00
CA LEU A 322 4.08 -20.89 -17.91
C LEU A 322 4.29 -20.43 -16.46
N ARG A 323 3.52 -20.96 -15.51
CA ARG A 323 3.65 -20.64 -14.08
C ARG A 323 5.05 -20.96 -13.54
N ASN A 324 5.66 -22.06 -14.01
CA ASN A 324 7.01 -22.44 -13.60
C ASN A 324 8.06 -21.44 -14.15
N HIS A 325 7.92 -20.96 -15.39
CA HIS A 325 8.78 -19.92 -15.94
C HIS A 325 8.59 -18.58 -15.23
N LEU A 326 7.34 -18.16 -15.00
CA LEU A 326 7.04 -16.93 -14.26
C LEU A 326 7.64 -16.92 -12.84
N ASN A 327 7.71 -18.09 -12.18
CA ASN A 327 8.32 -18.22 -10.85
C ASN A 327 9.84 -17.98 -10.84
N GLN A 328 10.50 -18.00 -12.00
CA GLN A 328 11.92 -17.67 -12.15
C GLN A 328 12.16 -16.20 -12.52
N VAL A 329 11.09 -15.44 -12.77
CA VAL A 329 11.17 -14.01 -13.11
C VAL A 329 11.16 -13.19 -11.82
N TYR A 330 12.22 -12.42 -11.61
CA TYR A 330 12.33 -11.46 -10.51
C TYR A 330 11.58 -10.17 -10.83
N ASP A 331 11.60 -9.23 -9.91
CA ASP A 331 10.91 -7.93 -10.03
C ASP A 331 11.64 -6.99 -11.01
N ILE A 332 11.37 -7.16 -12.30
CA ILE A 332 12.00 -6.37 -13.37
C ILE A 332 11.69 -4.87 -13.19
N GLU A 333 10.45 -4.49 -12.80
CA GLU A 333 10.06 -3.09 -12.60
C GLU A 333 11.00 -2.41 -11.59
N ARG A 334 11.18 -3.02 -10.41
CA ARG A 334 12.05 -2.47 -9.36
C ARG A 334 13.54 -2.61 -9.68
N LEU A 335 13.94 -3.65 -10.42
CA LEU A 335 15.31 -3.78 -10.89
C LEU A 335 15.68 -2.62 -11.83
N VAL A 336 14.80 -2.27 -12.76
CA VAL A 336 14.98 -1.14 -13.67
C VAL A 336 15.04 0.19 -12.90
N GLY A 337 14.15 0.39 -11.91
CA GLY A 337 14.22 1.57 -11.05
C GLY A 337 15.57 1.69 -10.34
N ARG A 338 16.14 0.59 -9.82
CA ARG A 338 17.47 0.59 -9.19
C ARG A 338 18.61 0.85 -10.17
N VAL A 339 18.52 0.34 -11.40
CA VAL A 339 19.51 0.63 -12.46
C VAL A 339 19.53 2.12 -12.75
N SER A 340 18.38 2.72 -13.00
CA SER A 340 18.25 4.15 -13.34
C SER A 340 18.69 5.05 -12.18
N TYR A 341 18.33 4.70 -10.96
CA TYR A 341 18.70 5.43 -9.75
C TYR A 341 20.18 5.28 -9.38
N GLY A 342 20.85 4.23 -9.86
CA GLY A 342 22.29 4.00 -9.66
C GLY A 342 22.66 3.28 -8.37
N ASN A 343 21.70 2.66 -7.66
CA ASN A 343 21.94 1.86 -6.44
C ASN A 343 21.89 0.34 -6.69
N VAL A 344 21.79 -0.09 -7.95
CA VAL A 344 21.84 -1.50 -8.35
C VAL A 344 23.21 -2.11 -8.02
N ASN A 345 23.22 -3.35 -7.56
CA ASN A 345 24.41 -4.16 -7.34
C ASN A 345 24.54 -5.28 -8.38
N ALA A 346 25.67 -6.01 -8.35
CA ALA A 346 25.92 -7.07 -9.33
C ALA A 346 24.94 -8.25 -9.21
N ARG A 347 24.44 -8.56 -8.00
CA ARG A 347 23.42 -9.62 -7.80
C ARG A 347 22.07 -9.23 -8.39
N ASP A 348 21.69 -7.96 -8.30
CA ASP A 348 20.49 -7.42 -8.94
C ASP A 348 20.55 -7.61 -10.46
N LEU A 349 21.73 -7.39 -11.06
CA LEU A 349 21.94 -7.60 -12.50
C LEU A 349 21.90 -9.09 -12.88
N ILE A 350 22.33 -9.98 -12.00
CA ILE A 350 22.15 -11.43 -12.19
C ILE A 350 20.68 -11.83 -12.11
N GLN A 351 19.90 -11.25 -11.18
CA GLN A 351 18.46 -11.46 -11.14
C GLN A 351 17.78 -10.95 -12.44
N LEU A 352 18.23 -9.81 -12.96
CA LEU A 352 17.74 -9.30 -14.24
C LEU A 352 18.09 -10.23 -15.40
N LYS A 353 19.34 -10.75 -15.45
CA LYS A 353 19.79 -11.76 -16.43
C LYS A 353 18.88 -12.99 -16.41
N HIS A 354 18.63 -13.57 -15.23
CA HIS A 354 17.74 -14.73 -15.11
C HIS A 354 16.32 -14.40 -15.57
N SER A 355 15.78 -13.24 -15.21
CA SER A 355 14.45 -12.83 -15.63
C SER A 355 14.34 -12.70 -17.16
N ILE A 356 15.33 -12.10 -17.80
CA ILE A 356 15.37 -11.93 -19.27
C ILE A 356 15.51 -13.28 -19.97
N SER A 357 16.28 -14.23 -19.43
CA SER A 357 16.47 -15.56 -20.03
C SER A 357 15.19 -16.40 -20.06
N GLU A 358 14.18 -16.07 -19.23
CA GLU A 358 12.88 -16.75 -19.24
C GLU A 358 11.92 -16.21 -20.34
N ILE A 359 12.11 -14.99 -20.82
CA ILE A 359 11.22 -14.33 -21.79
C ILE A 359 11.05 -15.14 -23.10
N PRO A 360 12.14 -15.69 -23.72
CA PRO A 360 11.99 -16.51 -24.92
C PRO A 360 11.12 -17.75 -24.70
N HIS A 361 11.25 -18.41 -23.54
CA HIS A 361 10.46 -19.59 -23.18
C HIS A 361 8.98 -19.21 -22.99
N ILE A 362 8.72 -18.13 -22.26
CA ILE A 362 7.37 -17.59 -22.07
C ILE A 362 6.74 -17.26 -23.44
N LYS A 363 7.47 -16.55 -24.31
CA LYS A 363 6.99 -16.21 -25.67
C LYS A 363 6.65 -17.43 -26.52
N ALA A 364 7.44 -18.48 -26.43
CA ALA A 364 7.16 -19.73 -27.15
C ALA A 364 5.84 -20.35 -26.68
N LEU A 365 5.59 -20.40 -25.36
CA LEU A 365 4.35 -20.92 -24.79
C LEU A 365 3.10 -20.12 -25.18
N LEU A 366 3.20 -18.78 -25.33
CA LEU A 366 2.05 -17.96 -25.74
C LEU A 366 1.46 -18.40 -27.08
N ASN A 367 2.29 -18.91 -28.02
CA ASN A 367 1.82 -19.42 -29.29
C ASN A 367 1.07 -20.76 -29.18
N GLU A 368 1.31 -21.51 -28.09
CA GLU A 368 0.66 -22.80 -27.82
C GLU A 368 -0.62 -22.64 -27.00
N LEU A 369 -0.73 -21.57 -26.22
CA LEU A 369 -1.87 -21.29 -25.35
C LEU A 369 -3.13 -20.93 -26.13
N GLY A 370 -3.07 -20.00 -27.09
CA GLY A 370 -4.21 -19.64 -27.90
C GLY A 370 -4.02 -18.39 -28.76
N ALA A 371 -4.97 -18.16 -29.66
CA ALA A 371 -4.89 -17.05 -30.62
C ALA A 371 -5.13 -15.68 -29.97
N GLN A 372 -6.05 -15.60 -29.01
CA GLN A 372 -6.31 -14.37 -28.27
C GLN A 372 -5.10 -13.98 -27.42
N THR A 373 -4.53 -14.95 -26.69
CA THR A 373 -3.30 -14.79 -25.89
C THR A 373 -2.14 -14.33 -26.77
N THR A 374 -1.89 -14.99 -27.89
CA THR A 374 -0.83 -14.61 -28.83
C THR A 374 -1.01 -13.18 -29.35
N THR A 375 -2.25 -12.78 -29.68
CA THR A 375 -2.55 -11.45 -30.18
C THR A 375 -2.36 -10.37 -29.12
N GLN A 376 -2.85 -10.61 -27.92
CA GLN A 376 -2.76 -9.67 -26.79
C GLN A 376 -1.31 -9.39 -26.41
N PHE A 377 -0.48 -10.44 -26.35
CA PHE A 377 0.90 -10.35 -25.89
C PHE A 377 1.95 -10.41 -27.01
N LYS A 378 1.57 -10.07 -28.25
CA LYS A 378 2.48 -10.07 -29.42
C LYS A 378 3.74 -9.21 -29.23
N GLU A 379 3.66 -8.18 -28.38
CA GLU A 379 4.74 -7.24 -28.09
C GLU A 379 5.74 -7.75 -27.06
N LEU A 380 5.52 -8.96 -26.49
CA LEU A 380 6.53 -9.63 -25.68
C LEU A 380 7.70 -10.00 -26.61
N GLU A 381 8.87 -9.43 -26.36
CA GLU A 381 10.07 -9.66 -27.16
C GLU A 381 11.27 -10.10 -26.30
N PRO A 382 12.06 -11.05 -26.76
CA PRO A 382 13.34 -11.37 -26.16
C PRO A 382 14.29 -10.18 -26.22
N LEU A 383 15.12 -10.06 -25.18
CA LEU A 383 16.15 -9.01 -25.06
C LEU A 383 17.52 -9.68 -25.21
N ASP A 384 17.72 -10.43 -26.32
CA ASP A 384 18.90 -11.28 -26.55
C ASP A 384 20.20 -10.48 -26.53
N ASP A 385 20.17 -9.24 -27.02
CA ASP A 385 21.28 -8.30 -27.01
C ASP A 385 21.72 -7.94 -25.58
N LEU A 386 20.78 -7.65 -24.71
CA LEU A 386 21.06 -7.36 -23.30
C LEU A 386 21.46 -8.64 -22.53
N LEU A 387 20.79 -9.75 -22.80
CA LEU A 387 21.11 -11.05 -22.19
C LEU A 387 22.57 -11.43 -22.45
N GLN A 388 23.01 -11.34 -23.72
CA GLN A 388 24.40 -11.62 -24.10
C GLN A 388 25.41 -10.74 -23.34
N ILE A 389 25.16 -9.45 -23.22
CA ILE A 389 26.02 -8.52 -22.48
C ILE A 389 26.15 -8.94 -21.02
N LEU A 390 25.05 -9.29 -20.37
CA LEU A 390 25.05 -9.72 -18.96
C LEU A 390 25.73 -11.09 -18.78
N GLU A 391 25.55 -12.02 -19.73
CA GLU A 391 26.20 -13.32 -19.73
C GLU A 391 27.72 -13.23 -19.93
N GLU A 392 28.17 -12.38 -20.82
CA GLU A 392 29.60 -12.22 -21.10
C GLU A 392 30.33 -11.44 -20.00
N SER A 393 29.64 -10.55 -19.27
CA SER A 393 30.27 -9.63 -18.31
C SER A 393 30.40 -10.21 -16.91
N LEU A 394 29.30 -10.62 -16.27
CA LEU A 394 29.24 -10.87 -14.83
C LEU A 394 29.50 -12.34 -14.45
N VAL A 395 30.13 -12.55 -13.29
CA VAL A 395 30.20 -13.89 -12.68
C VAL A 395 28.83 -14.32 -12.16
N GLU A 396 28.59 -15.62 -12.01
CA GLU A 396 27.29 -16.14 -11.55
C GLU A 396 26.96 -15.80 -10.08
N GLU A 397 27.98 -15.74 -9.23
CA GLU A 397 27.84 -15.46 -7.80
C GLU A 397 28.72 -14.25 -7.40
N PRO A 398 28.33 -13.02 -7.76
CA PRO A 398 29.08 -11.84 -7.40
C PRO A 398 28.96 -11.51 -5.91
N PRO A 399 29.93 -10.82 -5.31
CA PRO A 399 29.83 -10.31 -3.95
C PRO A 399 28.67 -9.29 -3.83
N ILE A 400 28.24 -9.03 -2.58
CA ILE A 400 27.17 -8.06 -2.31
C ILE A 400 27.61 -6.63 -2.65
N SER A 401 28.82 -6.28 -2.23
CA SER A 401 29.37 -4.93 -2.46
C SER A 401 30.14 -4.87 -3.77
N ILE A 402 29.78 -3.89 -4.59
CA ILE A 402 30.52 -3.58 -5.84
C ILE A 402 31.94 -3.06 -5.62
N LYS A 403 32.32 -2.83 -4.35
CA LYS A 403 33.67 -2.35 -3.96
C LYS A 403 34.56 -3.51 -3.44
N ASP A 404 34.05 -4.73 -3.40
CA ASP A 404 34.83 -5.87 -2.90
C ASP A 404 35.66 -6.55 -4.01
N GLY A 405 35.39 -6.22 -5.29
CA GLY A 405 36.01 -6.85 -6.46
C GLY A 405 35.42 -8.22 -6.76
N GLY A 406 35.86 -8.85 -7.85
CA GLY A 406 35.39 -10.18 -8.28
C GLY A 406 34.01 -10.15 -8.95
N LEU A 407 33.69 -9.08 -9.67
CA LEU A 407 32.40 -8.88 -10.32
C LEU A 407 32.35 -9.47 -11.73
N PHE A 408 33.47 -9.44 -12.47
CA PHE A 408 33.50 -9.76 -13.89
C PHE A 408 34.13 -11.12 -14.19
N LYS A 409 33.70 -11.73 -15.29
CA LYS A 409 34.27 -12.97 -15.82
C LYS A 409 35.67 -12.72 -16.39
N ASN A 410 36.53 -13.70 -16.29
CA ASN A 410 37.83 -13.68 -16.99
C ASN A 410 37.62 -13.58 -18.51
N GLY A 411 38.37 -12.72 -19.16
CA GLY A 411 38.25 -12.44 -20.58
C GLY A 411 37.32 -11.27 -20.93
N PHE A 412 36.64 -10.70 -19.97
CA PHE A 412 35.78 -9.53 -20.20
C PHE A 412 36.58 -8.26 -20.53
N ASN A 413 37.70 -8.05 -19.83
CA ASN A 413 38.56 -6.88 -20.03
C ASN A 413 40.03 -7.26 -19.87
N ALA A 414 40.85 -7.04 -20.91
CA ALA A 414 42.24 -7.44 -20.94
C ALA A 414 43.11 -6.78 -19.83
N GLN A 415 42.82 -5.53 -19.49
CA GLN A 415 43.55 -4.81 -18.45
C GLN A 415 43.17 -5.34 -17.05
N LEU A 416 41.89 -5.70 -16.84
CA LEU A 416 41.46 -6.30 -15.60
C LEU A 416 42.12 -7.69 -15.42
N ASP A 417 42.13 -8.51 -16.48
CA ASP A 417 42.78 -9.80 -16.47
C ASP A 417 44.28 -9.71 -16.11
N GLU A 418 44.98 -8.71 -16.66
CA GLU A 418 46.38 -8.45 -16.32
C GLU A 418 46.57 -8.14 -14.82
N TYR A 419 45.72 -7.28 -14.23
CA TYR A 419 45.78 -6.98 -12.80
C TYR A 419 45.42 -8.18 -11.92
N LEU A 420 44.41 -8.96 -12.30
CA LEU A 420 44.01 -10.16 -11.57
C LEU A 420 45.09 -11.26 -11.65
N GLU A 421 45.76 -11.41 -12.80
CA GLU A 421 46.89 -12.35 -12.97
C GLU A 421 48.09 -11.94 -12.11
N ALA A 422 48.42 -10.62 -12.10
CA ALA A 422 49.49 -10.11 -11.25
C ALA A 422 49.24 -10.34 -9.76
N SER A 423 48.01 -10.14 -9.31
CA SER A 423 47.58 -10.43 -7.93
C SER A 423 47.64 -11.94 -7.61
N LYS A 424 47.17 -12.81 -8.53
CA LYS A 424 47.19 -14.27 -8.37
C LYS A 424 48.64 -14.81 -8.33
N ASN A 425 49.48 -14.38 -9.24
CA ASN A 425 50.89 -14.74 -9.27
C ASN A 425 51.58 -14.28 -7.99
N GLY A 426 51.21 -13.12 -7.46
CA GLY A 426 51.70 -12.65 -6.18
C GLY A 426 51.29 -13.53 -5.01
N LYS A 427 50.06 -14.01 -4.94
CA LYS A 427 49.55 -14.96 -3.90
C LYS A 427 50.23 -16.31 -3.98
N THR A 428 50.50 -16.80 -5.21
CA THR A 428 51.29 -18.02 -5.43
C THR A 428 52.73 -17.86 -4.94
N TRP A 429 53.34 -16.75 -5.28
CA TRP A 429 54.70 -16.43 -4.80
C TRP A 429 54.76 -16.33 -3.27
N LEU A 430 53.77 -15.74 -2.59
CA LEU A 430 53.65 -15.71 -1.12
C LEU A 430 53.59 -17.11 -0.51
N ALA A 431 52.88 -18.06 -1.12
CA ALA A 431 52.86 -19.44 -0.68
C ALA A 431 54.18 -20.13 -0.85
N GLU A 432 54.90 -19.90 -1.98
CA GLU A 432 56.23 -20.41 -2.26
C GLU A 432 57.25 -19.79 -1.30
N LEU A 433 57.20 -18.47 -1.04
CA LEU A 433 58.00 -17.82 -0.04
C LEU A 433 57.78 -18.40 1.35
N GLN A 434 56.54 -18.64 1.74
CA GLN A 434 56.25 -19.28 3.02
C GLN A 434 56.86 -20.68 3.12
N ALA A 435 56.83 -21.46 2.06
CA ALA A 435 57.46 -22.78 2.03
C ALA A 435 58.97 -22.66 2.11
N LYS A 436 59.58 -21.76 1.34
CA LYS A 436 61.01 -21.44 1.34
C LYS A 436 61.50 -20.98 2.71
N GLU A 437 60.74 -20.06 3.36
CA GLU A 437 61.10 -19.56 4.68
C GLU A 437 60.92 -20.63 5.79
N ARG A 438 59.97 -21.53 5.69
CA ARG A 438 59.84 -22.66 6.59
C ARG A 438 61.07 -23.62 6.50
N GLU A 439 61.51 -23.88 5.28
CA GLU A 439 62.70 -24.69 5.05
C GLU A 439 63.98 -24.00 5.54
N ARG A 440 64.15 -22.68 5.18
CA ARG A 440 65.33 -21.88 5.55
C ARG A 440 65.45 -21.68 7.06
N THR A 441 64.32 -21.51 7.76
CA THR A 441 64.34 -21.25 9.20
C THR A 441 64.16 -22.52 10.03
N GLY A 442 63.72 -23.63 9.43
CA GLY A 442 63.38 -24.86 10.12
C GLY A 442 62.07 -24.79 10.94
N ILE A 443 61.33 -23.69 10.88
CA ILE A 443 60.16 -23.41 11.66
C ILE A 443 58.90 -23.81 10.86
N LYS A 444 58.38 -25.01 11.10
CA LYS A 444 57.18 -25.58 10.40
C LYS A 444 55.90 -24.75 10.64
N SER A 445 55.78 -24.08 11.77
CA SER A 445 54.61 -23.26 12.14
C SER A 445 54.65 -21.84 11.61
N LEU A 446 55.71 -21.42 10.90
CA LEU A 446 55.81 -20.13 10.27
C LEU A 446 54.66 -19.92 9.29
N LYS A 447 54.01 -18.78 9.37
CA LYS A 447 52.91 -18.35 8.47
C LYS A 447 53.20 -16.96 7.91
N ILE A 448 52.88 -16.79 6.64
CA ILE A 448 52.72 -15.46 6.08
C ILE A 448 51.25 -15.10 6.10
N SER A 449 50.90 -13.97 6.71
CA SER A 449 49.52 -13.51 6.87
C SER A 449 49.40 -12.01 6.56
N PHE A 450 48.21 -11.52 6.29
CA PHE A 450 47.91 -10.13 5.98
C PHE A 450 47.10 -9.47 7.08
N ASN A 451 47.35 -8.21 7.32
CA ASN A 451 46.54 -7.35 8.18
C ASN A 451 46.43 -5.96 7.56
N LYS A 452 45.21 -5.41 7.49
CA LYS A 452 44.93 -4.07 6.87
C LYS A 452 45.80 -2.92 7.42
N VAL A 453 46.28 -3.01 8.68
CA VAL A 453 47.10 -1.97 9.32
C VAL A 453 48.59 -2.15 9.03
N PHE A 454 49.02 -3.42 8.94
CA PHE A 454 50.48 -3.75 8.89
C PHE A 454 50.90 -4.38 7.56
N GLY A 455 50.00 -4.67 6.63
CA GLY A 455 50.27 -5.35 5.37
C GLY A 455 50.58 -6.83 5.58
N TYR A 456 51.40 -7.40 4.69
CA TYR A 456 51.87 -8.77 4.81
C TYR A 456 52.98 -8.87 5.85
N PHE A 457 52.97 -9.94 6.66
CA PHE A 457 53.96 -10.22 7.69
C PHE A 457 54.17 -11.75 7.86
N ILE A 458 55.39 -12.07 8.32
CA ILE A 458 55.76 -13.42 8.71
C ILE A 458 55.47 -13.54 10.21
N GLU A 459 54.59 -14.45 10.60
CA GLU A 459 54.26 -14.69 11.99
C GLU A 459 54.93 -15.94 12.51
N ILE A 460 55.68 -15.79 13.62
CA ILE A 460 56.39 -16.87 14.32
C ILE A 460 55.89 -16.92 15.77
N THR A 461 55.50 -18.10 16.22
CA THR A 461 55.00 -18.29 17.60
C THR A 461 56.17 -18.19 18.58
N ARG A 462 55.90 -17.66 19.79
CA ARG A 462 56.96 -17.49 20.82
C ARG A 462 57.72 -18.76 21.16
N ALA A 463 57.09 -19.92 21.11
CA ALA A 463 57.73 -21.22 21.35
C ALA A 463 58.93 -21.49 20.42
N ASN A 464 58.88 -20.93 19.20
CA ASN A 464 59.94 -21.10 18.20
C ASN A 464 60.94 -19.95 18.15
N LEU A 465 60.75 -18.87 18.93
CA LEU A 465 61.64 -17.74 18.98
C LEU A 465 62.85 -17.97 19.86
N ASN A 466 62.79 -18.92 20.83
CA ASN A 466 63.87 -19.13 21.78
C ASN A 466 65.20 -19.57 21.15
N ASN A 467 65.12 -20.22 19.97
CA ASN A 467 66.32 -20.69 19.21
C ASN A 467 66.45 -19.97 17.85
N PHE A 468 65.68 -18.93 17.60
CA PHE A 468 65.66 -18.18 16.32
C PHE A 468 66.27 -16.79 16.48
N GLN A 469 67.26 -16.48 15.64
CA GLN A 469 67.87 -15.16 15.58
C GLN A 469 67.33 -14.42 14.32
N PRO A 470 66.34 -13.55 14.51
CA PRO A 470 65.67 -12.88 13.39
C PRO A 470 66.63 -12.11 12.46
N GLU A 471 67.62 -11.45 13.05
CA GLU A 471 68.57 -10.61 12.33
C GLU A 471 69.47 -11.42 11.39
N ALA A 472 69.84 -12.66 11.77
CA ALA A 472 70.63 -13.56 10.93
C ALA A 472 69.87 -13.98 9.66
N PHE A 473 68.51 -13.88 9.66
CA PHE A 473 67.70 -14.21 8.53
C PHE A 473 67.17 -12.97 7.77
N GLY A 474 67.58 -11.76 8.19
CA GLY A 474 67.11 -10.55 7.57
C GLY A 474 65.65 -10.17 7.93
N TYR A 475 65.19 -10.64 9.11
CA TYR A 475 63.85 -10.35 9.58
C TYR A 475 63.78 -9.09 10.43
N ASN A 476 63.06 -8.10 9.95
CA ASN A 476 62.81 -6.87 10.69
C ASN A 476 61.52 -7.04 11.52
N ARG A 477 61.60 -6.85 12.87
CA ARG A 477 60.44 -6.95 13.77
C ARG A 477 59.46 -5.84 13.53
N LYS A 478 58.18 -6.17 13.29
CA LYS A 478 57.12 -5.22 13.03
C LYS A 478 56.13 -5.10 14.21
N GLN A 479 55.82 -6.23 14.87
CA GLN A 479 54.92 -6.24 16.02
C GLN A 479 55.20 -7.41 16.95
N THR A 480 55.06 -7.18 18.26
CA THR A 480 55.08 -8.23 19.30
C THR A 480 53.66 -8.47 19.84
N LEU A 481 53.21 -9.73 19.79
CA LEU A 481 51.96 -10.19 20.37
C LEU A 481 52.20 -11.03 21.64
N SER A 482 51.16 -11.36 22.37
CA SER A 482 51.21 -12.17 23.57
C SER A 482 51.76 -13.61 23.31
N ASN A 483 51.46 -14.18 22.14
CA ASN A 483 51.77 -15.56 21.74
C ASN A 483 52.65 -15.72 20.48
N ALA A 484 52.97 -14.65 19.78
CA ALA A 484 53.73 -14.62 18.56
C ALA A 484 54.48 -13.29 18.34
N GLU A 485 55.43 -13.29 17.42
CA GLU A 485 56.05 -12.06 16.87
C GLU A 485 55.88 -12.01 15.35
N ARG A 486 55.70 -10.81 14.83
CA ARG A 486 55.49 -10.51 13.41
C ARG A 486 56.69 -9.80 12.85
N PHE A 487 57.19 -10.31 11.73
CA PHE A 487 58.36 -9.82 11.04
C PHE A 487 58.05 -9.50 9.60
N ILE A 488 58.90 -8.68 9.00
CA ILE A 488 58.93 -8.34 7.57
C ILE A 488 60.31 -8.54 7.02
N THR A 489 60.41 -8.93 5.75
CA THR A 489 61.69 -8.93 5.00
C THR A 489 61.61 -7.92 3.86
N ASP A 490 62.74 -7.46 3.35
CA ASP A 490 62.77 -6.54 2.24
C ASP A 490 62.14 -7.14 0.97
N GLU A 491 62.35 -8.46 0.71
CA GLU A 491 61.74 -9.20 -0.37
C GLU A 491 60.22 -9.24 -0.23
N LEU A 492 59.69 -9.44 0.98
CA LEU A 492 58.26 -9.48 1.22
C LEU A 492 57.63 -8.08 1.03
N LYS A 493 58.32 -7.03 1.44
CA LYS A 493 57.84 -5.66 1.33
C LYS A 493 57.77 -5.18 -0.13
N GLU A 494 58.83 -5.47 -0.94
CA GLU A 494 58.86 -5.12 -2.36
C GLU A 494 57.70 -5.79 -3.12
N LYS A 495 57.43 -7.04 -2.83
CA LYS A 495 56.35 -7.80 -3.47
C LYS A 495 54.96 -7.41 -2.93
N GLU A 496 54.85 -7.03 -1.65
CA GLU A 496 53.68 -6.47 -1.05
C GLU A 496 53.10 -5.28 -1.85
N ASP A 497 53.98 -4.31 -2.14
CA ASP A 497 53.63 -3.10 -2.89
C ASP A 497 53.10 -3.43 -4.30
N ILE A 498 53.68 -4.47 -4.95
CA ILE A 498 53.20 -4.93 -6.26
C ILE A 498 51.88 -5.66 -6.16
N ILE A 499 51.71 -6.57 -5.20
CA ILE A 499 50.48 -7.36 -5.03
C ILE A 499 49.31 -6.49 -4.63
N LEU A 500 49.47 -5.66 -3.60
CA LEU A 500 48.41 -4.77 -3.12
C LEU A 500 48.06 -3.70 -4.17
N GLY A 501 49.06 -3.13 -4.84
CA GLY A 501 48.82 -2.18 -5.92
C GLY A 501 48.08 -2.77 -7.12
N ALA A 502 48.28 -4.05 -7.43
CA ALA A 502 47.53 -4.74 -8.48
C ALA A 502 46.08 -5.07 -8.04
N GLU A 503 45.86 -5.49 -6.77
CA GLU A 503 44.57 -5.78 -6.20
C GLU A 503 43.71 -4.51 -6.10
N ASP A 504 44.26 -3.41 -5.58
CA ASP A 504 43.56 -2.13 -5.49
C ASP A 504 43.15 -1.60 -6.88
N LYS A 505 44.07 -1.67 -7.86
CA LYS A 505 43.77 -1.28 -9.25
C LYS A 505 42.73 -2.16 -9.91
N ALA A 506 42.73 -3.47 -9.63
CA ALA A 506 41.70 -4.37 -10.12
C ALA A 506 40.31 -3.98 -9.60
N VAL A 507 40.21 -3.76 -8.28
CA VAL A 507 38.93 -3.35 -7.65
C VAL A 507 38.44 -1.98 -8.17
N GLU A 508 39.34 -1.02 -8.33
CA GLU A 508 39.00 0.31 -8.88
C GLU A 508 38.50 0.18 -10.33
N LEU A 509 39.20 -0.59 -11.17
CA LEU A 509 38.79 -0.83 -12.55
C LEU A 509 37.47 -1.60 -12.65
N GLU A 510 37.26 -2.61 -11.80
CA GLU A 510 35.99 -3.32 -11.75
C GLU A 510 34.81 -2.39 -11.39
N TYR A 511 35.01 -1.49 -10.45
CA TYR A 511 34.03 -0.48 -10.11
C TYR A 511 33.70 0.45 -11.31
N GLU A 512 34.70 0.94 -12.01
CA GLU A 512 34.52 1.75 -13.23
C GLU A 512 33.78 0.98 -14.34
N LEU A 513 34.16 -0.27 -14.56
CA LEU A 513 33.51 -1.13 -15.55
C LEU A 513 32.08 -1.42 -15.17
N PHE A 514 31.78 -1.61 -13.89
CA PHE A 514 30.43 -1.82 -13.40
C PHE A 514 29.55 -0.57 -13.60
N VAL A 515 30.07 0.60 -13.34
CA VAL A 515 29.37 1.87 -13.62
C VAL A 515 29.06 1.99 -15.11
N LYS A 516 30.02 1.68 -16.00
CA LYS A 516 29.81 1.70 -17.46
C LYS A 516 28.75 0.69 -17.90
N LEU A 517 28.78 -0.54 -17.34
CA LEU A 517 27.77 -1.57 -17.61
C LEU A 517 26.38 -1.09 -17.17
N ARG A 518 26.26 -0.53 -15.98
CA ARG A 518 25.01 0.03 -15.48
C ARG A 518 24.45 1.13 -16.39
N GLU A 519 25.27 2.10 -16.79
CA GLU A 519 24.85 3.18 -17.71
C GLU A 519 24.45 2.63 -19.08
N HIS A 520 25.06 1.53 -19.52
CA HIS A 520 24.64 0.85 -20.74
C HIS A 520 23.28 0.15 -20.58
N ILE A 521 23.05 -0.56 -19.46
CA ILE A 521 21.75 -1.22 -19.18
C ILE A 521 20.62 -0.19 -19.07
N LYS A 522 20.91 1.01 -18.56
CA LYS A 522 19.97 2.11 -18.49
C LYS A 522 19.35 2.47 -19.84
N THR A 523 20.05 2.28 -20.94
CA THR A 523 19.50 2.52 -22.29
C THR A 523 18.37 1.52 -22.69
N TYR A 524 18.18 0.45 -21.92
CA TYR A 524 17.14 -0.55 -22.12
C TYR A 524 15.91 -0.33 -21.23
N THR A 525 15.85 0.75 -20.44
CA THR A 525 14.81 1.02 -19.44
C THR A 525 13.41 0.88 -20.02
N GLU A 526 13.08 1.59 -21.09
CA GLU A 526 11.76 1.56 -21.74
C GLU A 526 11.37 0.15 -22.22
N ARG A 527 12.31 -0.56 -22.88
CA ARG A 527 12.07 -1.94 -23.34
C ARG A 527 11.81 -2.88 -22.17
N LEU A 528 12.58 -2.78 -21.08
CA LEU A 528 12.41 -3.60 -19.89
C LEU A 528 11.09 -3.32 -19.17
N GLN A 529 10.69 -2.06 -19.03
CA GLN A 529 9.40 -1.68 -18.43
C GLN A 529 8.22 -2.22 -19.24
N LYS A 530 8.30 -2.16 -20.58
CA LYS A 530 7.29 -2.74 -21.45
C LYS A 530 7.15 -4.26 -21.27
N GLN A 531 8.28 -5.00 -21.18
CA GLN A 531 8.24 -6.44 -20.92
C GLN A 531 7.69 -6.75 -19.52
N ALA A 532 8.08 -5.99 -18.50
CA ALA A 532 7.59 -6.16 -17.15
C ALA A 532 6.07 -5.96 -17.04
N LYS A 533 5.52 -4.97 -17.73
CA LYS A 533 4.08 -4.74 -17.83
C LYS A 533 3.35 -5.93 -18.45
N ILE A 534 3.83 -6.44 -19.58
CA ILE A 534 3.26 -7.61 -20.25
C ILE A 534 3.28 -8.84 -19.34
N ILE A 535 4.43 -9.11 -18.70
CA ILE A 535 4.59 -10.25 -17.77
C ILE A 535 3.65 -10.12 -16.58
N SER A 536 3.47 -8.92 -16.03
CA SER A 536 2.56 -8.70 -14.90
C SER A 536 1.09 -8.95 -15.24
N GLU A 537 0.65 -8.57 -16.45
CA GLU A 537 -0.70 -8.84 -16.94
C GLU A 537 -0.93 -10.34 -17.21
N LEU A 538 0.05 -10.99 -17.81
CA LEU A 538 0.05 -12.43 -18.06
C LEU A 538 -0.05 -13.23 -16.76
N ASP A 539 0.69 -12.81 -15.73
CA ASP A 539 0.70 -13.44 -14.42
C ASP A 539 -0.64 -13.27 -13.68
N CYS A 540 -1.35 -12.14 -13.86
CA CYS A 540 -2.70 -11.96 -13.33
C CYS A 540 -3.70 -12.91 -14.01
N LEU A 541 -3.66 -13.02 -15.35
CA LEU A 541 -4.61 -13.84 -16.10
C LEU A 541 -4.42 -15.34 -15.83
N GLN A 542 -3.16 -15.80 -15.69
CA GLN A 542 -2.91 -17.18 -15.27
C GLN A 542 -3.39 -17.44 -13.84
N SER A 543 -3.28 -16.44 -12.94
CA SER A 543 -3.81 -16.53 -11.58
C SER A 543 -5.33 -16.72 -11.59
N PHE A 544 -6.06 -15.97 -12.44
CA PHE A 544 -7.50 -16.11 -12.60
C PHE A 544 -7.91 -17.50 -13.09
N ALA A 545 -7.20 -18.04 -14.09
CA ALA A 545 -7.43 -19.38 -14.62
C ALA A 545 -7.16 -20.48 -13.57
N GLU A 546 -6.09 -20.31 -12.79
CA GLU A 546 -5.74 -21.25 -11.70
C GLU A 546 -6.85 -21.33 -10.65
N ILE A 547 -7.35 -20.17 -10.22
CA ILE A 547 -8.40 -20.06 -9.21
C ILE A 547 -9.73 -20.60 -9.76
N ALA A 548 -10.06 -20.24 -11.02
CA ALA A 548 -11.27 -20.71 -11.67
C ALA A 548 -11.33 -22.23 -11.74
N GLN A 549 -10.21 -22.88 -12.09
CA GLN A 549 -10.11 -24.34 -12.14
C GLN A 549 -10.15 -24.97 -10.75
N LYS A 550 -9.41 -24.41 -9.81
CA LYS A 550 -9.27 -24.92 -8.44
C LYS A 550 -10.59 -24.91 -7.68
N TYR A 551 -11.46 -23.92 -7.93
CA TYR A 551 -12.70 -23.70 -7.20
C TYR A 551 -13.97 -23.86 -8.05
N ASN A 552 -13.85 -24.36 -9.27
CA ASN A 552 -14.95 -24.56 -10.22
C ASN A 552 -15.78 -23.28 -10.43
N TYR A 553 -15.11 -22.19 -10.78
CA TYR A 553 -15.76 -20.94 -11.15
C TYR A 553 -16.14 -20.94 -12.62
N VAL A 554 -17.18 -20.19 -12.97
CA VAL A 554 -17.72 -20.14 -14.34
C VAL A 554 -17.44 -18.80 -15.00
N LYS A 555 -17.40 -18.81 -16.35
CA LYS A 555 -17.26 -17.61 -17.15
C LYS A 555 -18.52 -16.76 -17.06
N PRO A 556 -18.46 -15.52 -16.58
CA PRO A 556 -19.61 -14.61 -16.59
C PRO A 556 -19.90 -14.12 -18.00
N THR A 557 -21.18 -13.80 -18.27
CA THR A 557 -21.63 -13.12 -19.48
C THR A 557 -22.16 -11.74 -19.14
N PHE A 558 -22.05 -10.78 -20.06
CA PHE A 558 -22.52 -9.40 -19.84
C PHE A 558 -23.71 -9.09 -20.74
N SER A 559 -24.84 -8.74 -20.10
CA SER A 559 -26.07 -8.34 -20.78
C SER A 559 -26.13 -6.82 -20.99
N ASP A 560 -26.63 -6.42 -22.14
CA ASP A 560 -26.97 -5.03 -22.43
C ASP A 560 -28.36 -4.67 -21.89
N ASP A 561 -29.20 -5.66 -21.58
CA ASP A 561 -30.53 -5.52 -20.99
C ASP A 561 -30.52 -5.31 -19.47
N LYS A 562 -29.38 -4.96 -18.90
CA LYS A 562 -29.17 -4.67 -17.48
C LYS A 562 -29.63 -5.80 -16.52
N VAL A 563 -29.65 -7.03 -16.98
CA VAL A 563 -30.04 -8.19 -16.16
C VAL A 563 -28.89 -8.63 -15.28
N LEU A 564 -29.14 -8.75 -13.98
CA LEU A 564 -28.27 -9.44 -13.01
C LEU A 564 -28.92 -10.79 -12.68
N HIS A 565 -28.36 -11.85 -13.21
CA HIS A 565 -28.83 -13.22 -12.97
C HIS A 565 -27.68 -14.11 -12.52
N LEU A 566 -27.74 -14.58 -11.29
CA LEU A 566 -26.75 -15.47 -10.69
C LEU A 566 -27.46 -16.72 -10.20
N GLU A 567 -27.05 -17.90 -10.65
CA GLU A 567 -27.54 -19.19 -10.21
C GLU A 567 -26.54 -19.87 -9.26
N ASN A 568 -27.02 -20.37 -8.13
CA ASN A 568 -26.21 -21.06 -7.11
C ASN A 568 -24.92 -20.32 -6.79
N SER A 569 -25.00 -18.99 -6.67
CA SER A 569 -23.85 -18.14 -6.39
C SER A 569 -23.35 -18.36 -4.95
N ARG A 570 -22.05 -18.25 -4.76
CA ARG A 570 -21.34 -18.47 -3.50
C ARG A 570 -20.48 -17.28 -3.14
N HIS A 571 -20.29 -17.01 -1.86
CA HIS A 571 -19.34 -15.96 -1.44
C HIS A 571 -17.91 -16.49 -1.53
N PRO A 572 -17.05 -15.97 -2.44
CA PRO A 572 -15.78 -16.61 -2.78
C PRO A 572 -14.82 -16.75 -1.59
N VAL A 573 -14.78 -15.75 -0.70
CA VAL A 573 -13.89 -15.75 0.46
C VAL A 573 -14.46 -16.61 1.59
N VAL A 574 -15.76 -16.50 1.89
CA VAL A 574 -16.39 -17.25 2.98
C VAL A 574 -16.38 -18.74 2.68
N GLU A 575 -16.72 -19.15 1.45
CA GLU A 575 -16.62 -20.54 0.97
C GLU A 575 -15.22 -21.13 1.20
N ARG A 576 -14.19 -20.31 1.12
CA ARG A 576 -12.79 -20.73 1.28
C ARG A 576 -12.37 -20.88 2.75
N VAL A 577 -13.02 -20.16 3.66
CA VAL A 577 -12.69 -20.19 5.11
C VAL A 577 -13.52 -21.26 5.81
N MET A 578 -14.72 -21.55 5.31
CA MET A 578 -15.56 -22.67 5.77
C MET A 578 -15.15 -24.00 5.13
N ASP A 579 -15.58 -25.13 5.71
CA ASP A 579 -15.47 -26.40 5.03
C ASP A 579 -16.36 -26.41 3.78
N TYR A 580 -15.84 -26.90 2.67
CA TYR A 580 -16.41 -26.76 1.32
C TYR A 580 -17.90 -27.23 1.21
N ASN A 581 -18.33 -28.15 2.07
CA ASN A 581 -19.70 -28.66 2.06
C ASN A 581 -20.70 -27.89 2.92
N ASP A 582 -20.24 -26.88 3.66
CA ASP A 582 -21.07 -26.15 4.63
C ASP A 582 -21.66 -24.86 4.06
N TYR A 583 -21.14 -24.38 2.91
CA TYR A 583 -21.64 -23.17 2.28
C TYR A 583 -22.92 -23.42 1.47
N VAL A 584 -23.97 -22.65 1.74
CA VAL A 584 -25.26 -22.75 1.03
C VAL A 584 -25.31 -21.75 -0.12
N PRO A 585 -25.31 -22.20 -1.39
CA PRO A 585 -25.37 -21.30 -2.56
C PRO A 585 -26.75 -20.64 -2.68
N ASN A 586 -26.77 -19.44 -3.23
CA ASN A 586 -27.99 -18.63 -3.39
C ASN A 586 -28.10 -18.01 -4.78
N ASP A 587 -29.34 -17.82 -5.22
CA ASP A 587 -29.67 -17.18 -6.49
C ASP A 587 -29.91 -15.69 -6.30
N CYS A 588 -29.67 -14.90 -7.35
CA CYS A 588 -30.04 -13.49 -7.41
C CYS A 588 -30.53 -13.16 -8.82
N HIS A 589 -31.74 -12.60 -8.92
CA HIS A 589 -32.31 -12.18 -10.20
C HIS A 589 -32.91 -10.78 -10.10
N LEU A 590 -32.23 -9.79 -10.69
CA LEU A 590 -32.69 -8.42 -10.81
C LEU A 590 -32.64 -8.01 -12.27
N ASP A 591 -33.69 -7.35 -12.73
CA ASP A 591 -33.86 -6.87 -14.10
C ASP A 591 -34.36 -5.40 -14.09
N ASP A 592 -34.91 -4.92 -15.19
CA ASP A 592 -35.46 -3.56 -15.27
C ASP A 592 -36.88 -3.45 -14.67
N GLU A 593 -37.59 -4.59 -14.53
CA GLU A 593 -38.91 -4.62 -13.89
C GLU A 593 -38.80 -4.78 -12.38
N THR A 594 -37.85 -5.64 -11.91
CA THR A 594 -37.56 -5.91 -10.50
C THR A 594 -36.12 -5.61 -10.22
N PHE A 595 -35.83 -4.40 -9.74
CA PHE A 595 -34.46 -3.96 -9.45
C PHE A 595 -34.18 -3.70 -7.97
N ILE A 596 -35.16 -3.88 -7.07
CA ILE A 596 -35.00 -3.77 -5.62
C ILE A 596 -35.36 -5.09 -4.94
N TYR A 597 -34.42 -5.68 -4.21
CA TYR A 597 -34.70 -6.74 -3.24
C TYR A 597 -34.78 -6.18 -1.83
N LEU A 598 -35.93 -6.37 -1.17
CA LEU A 598 -36.08 -6.14 0.26
C LEU A 598 -35.86 -7.46 0.99
N ILE A 599 -34.76 -7.52 1.76
CA ILE A 599 -34.24 -8.75 2.34
C ILE A 599 -34.59 -8.80 3.84
N THR A 600 -35.40 -9.72 4.26
CA THR A 600 -35.76 -9.93 5.66
C THR A 600 -35.13 -11.22 6.21
N GLY A 601 -35.27 -11.45 7.51
CA GLY A 601 -34.76 -12.63 8.20
C GLY A 601 -34.00 -12.32 9.48
N PRO A 602 -33.74 -13.33 10.31
CA PRO A 602 -33.10 -13.16 11.61
C PRO A 602 -31.64 -12.70 11.50
N ASN A 603 -31.08 -12.15 12.59
CA ASN A 603 -29.65 -11.91 12.68
C ASN A 603 -28.89 -13.24 12.60
N MET A 604 -27.67 -13.22 12.09
CA MET A 604 -26.81 -14.40 11.83
C MET A 604 -27.33 -15.33 10.71
N SER A 605 -28.44 -15.03 10.05
CA SER A 605 -28.95 -15.88 8.94
C SER A 605 -28.11 -15.77 7.66
N GLY A 606 -27.26 -14.75 7.52
CA GLY A 606 -26.38 -14.54 6.36
C GLY A 606 -26.81 -13.45 5.38
N LYS A 607 -27.76 -12.55 5.75
CA LYS A 607 -28.21 -11.42 4.90
C LYS A 607 -27.05 -10.59 4.35
N SER A 608 -26.21 -10.08 5.24
CA SER A 608 -25.05 -9.25 4.88
C SER A 608 -24.03 -10.01 4.02
N THR A 609 -23.82 -11.31 4.29
CA THR A 609 -22.95 -12.18 3.50
C THR A 609 -23.47 -12.35 2.09
N TYR A 610 -24.79 -12.56 1.92
CA TYR A 610 -25.44 -12.66 0.62
C TYR A 610 -25.31 -11.36 -0.20
N MET A 611 -25.54 -10.21 0.40
CA MET A 611 -25.39 -8.93 -0.30
C MET A 611 -23.94 -8.65 -0.71
N ARG A 612 -22.98 -8.92 0.18
CA ARG A 612 -21.53 -8.79 -0.15
C ARG A 612 -21.12 -9.74 -1.27
N GLN A 613 -21.67 -10.96 -1.28
CA GLN A 613 -21.45 -11.96 -2.33
C GLN A 613 -21.77 -11.39 -3.71
N VAL A 614 -22.96 -10.80 -3.88
CA VAL A 614 -23.39 -10.21 -5.16
C VAL A 614 -22.43 -9.10 -5.62
N ALA A 615 -22.03 -8.21 -4.71
CA ALA A 615 -21.08 -7.14 -5.05
C ALA A 615 -19.70 -7.69 -5.42
N ILE A 616 -19.16 -8.64 -4.68
CA ILE A 616 -17.84 -9.22 -4.94
C ILE A 616 -17.83 -9.99 -6.26
N ILE A 617 -18.90 -10.74 -6.58
CA ILE A 617 -19.07 -11.40 -7.87
C ILE A 617 -19.08 -10.39 -9.02
N SER A 618 -19.75 -9.25 -8.86
CA SER A 618 -19.78 -8.18 -9.87
C SER A 618 -18.38 -7.57 -10.07
N ILE A 619 -17.64 -7.37 -9.00
CA ILE A 619 -16.24 -6.88 -9.07
C ILE A 619 -15.36 -7.91 -9.80
N MET A 620 -15.44 -9.19 -9.42
CA MET A 620 -14.67 -10.27 -10.07
C MET A 620 -14.96 -10.34 -11.56
N ALA A 621 -16.24 -10.31 -11.95
CA ALA A 621 -16.65 -10.33 -13.35
C ALA A 621 -16.04 -9.15 -14.13
N GLN A 622 -16.12 -7.92 -13.60
CA GLN A 622 -15.59 -6.72 -14.27
C GLN A 622 -14.05 -6.60 -14.20
N MET A 623 -13.38 -7.37 -13.37
CA MET A 623 -11.92 -7.56 -13.46
C MET A 623 -11.52 -8.45 -14.65
N GLY A 624 -12.45 -9.22 -15.22
CA GLY A 624 -12.20 -10.24 -16.22
C GLY A 624 -11.87 -11.61 -15.61
N ALA A 625 -12.32 -11.87 -14.38
CA ALA A 625 -12.17 -13.16 -13.70
C ALA A 625 -13.47 -13.99 -13.77
N TYR A 626 -13.32 -15.31 -13.68
CA TYR A 626 -14.43 -16.22 -13.52
C TYR A 626 -15.04 -16.10 -12.11
N VAL A 627 -16.30 -16.46 -11.95
CA VAL A 627 -17.10 -16.19 -10.76
C VAL A 627 -17.65 -17.47 -10.12
N PRO A 628 -17.85 -17.49 -8.78
CA PRO A 628 -18.33 -18.65 -8.02
C PRO A 628 -19.85 -18.88 -8.17
N CYS A 629 -20.29 -19.25 -9.35
CA CYS A 629 -21.69 -19.51 -9.69
C CYS A 629 -21.80 -20.78 -10.53
N ASP A 630 -23.03 -21.29 -10.76
CA ASP A 630 -23.30 -22.28 -11.80
C ASP A 630 -23.54 -21.60 -13.15
N SER A 631 -24.21 -20.44 -13.15
CA SER A 631 -24.28 -19.53 -14.29
C SER A 631 -24.33 -18.06 -13.80
N ALA A 632 -23.82 -17.15 -14.61
CA ALA A 632 -23.78 -15.73 -14.27
C ALA A 632 -23.96 -14.85 -15.51
N THR A 633 -25.00 -14.01 -15.45
CA THR A 633 -25.21 -12.92 -16.42
C THR A 633 -25.28 -11.61 -15.62
N LEU A 634 -24.46 -10.63 -15.98
CA LEU A 634 -24.36 -9.39 -15.24
C LEU A 634 -24.51 -8.17 -16.15
N PRO A 635 -25.03 -7.03 -15.65
CA PRO A 635 -24.83 -5.74 -16.31
C PRO A 635 -23.41 -5.23 -16.06
N ILE A 636 -22.99 -4.18 -16.74
CA ILE A 636 -21.81 -3.43 -16.41
C ILE A 636 -22.17 -2.38 -15.36
N PHE A 637 -21.65 -2.50 -14.15
CA PHE A 637 -21.81 -1.51 -13.10
C PHE A 637 -20.78 -0.39 -13.22
N ASP A 638 -21.25 0.85 -13.10
CA ASP A 638 -20.40 2.06 -13.07
C ASP A 638 -19.89 2.37 -11.67
N GLN A 639 -20.68 2.02 -10.64
CA GLN A 639 -20.35 2.27 -9.24
C GLN A 639 -21.03 1.26 -8.31
N ILE A 640 -20.36 0.95 -7.20
CA ILE A 640 -20.92 0.15 -6.10
C ILE A 640 -20.94 1.01 -4.84
N PHE A 641 -22.14 1.15 -4.25
CA PHE A 641 -22.35 1.82 -2.97
C PHE A 641 -22.66 0.76 -1.91
N THR A 642 -22.04 0.88 -0.75
CA THR A 642 -22.30 -0.03 0.36
C THR A 642 -22.50 0.72 1.67
N ARG A 643 -23.53 0.31 2.39
CA ARG A 643 -23.69 0.62 3.81
C ARG A 643 -23.91 -0.71 4.53
N ILE A 644 -22.88 -1.26 5.14
CA ILE A 644 -22.88 -2.59 5.77
C ILE A 644 -22.26 -2.49 7.17
N GLY A 645 -23.09 -2.81 8.18
CA GLY A 645 -22.66 -2.87 9.59
C GLY A 645 -22.37 -1.52 10.25
N ALA A 646 -22.47 -1.47 11.57
CA ALA A 646 -22.06 -0.32 12.35
C ALA A 646 -20.54 -0.47 12.69
N ALA A 647 -19.69 0.28 12.04
CA ALA A 647 -18.34 0.47 12.53
C ALA A 647 -18.33 1.78 13.33
N ASP A 648 -18.08 1.69 14.63
CA ASP A 648 -17.81 2.87 15.45
C ASP A 648 -16.55 3.55 14.93
N ASP A 649 -16.72 4.69 14.28
CA ASP A 649 -15.60 5.54 13.89
C ASP A 649 -15.29 6.50 15.05
N LEU A 650 -14.63 5.94 16.06
CA LEU A 650 -14.20 6.69 17.27
C LEU A 650 -13.22 7.83 16.93
N VAL A 651 -12.58 7.77 15.77
CA VAL A 651 -11.53 8.74 15.36
C VAL A 651 -12.17 10.01 14.79
N SER A 652 -13.26 9.88 14.02
CA SER A 652 -13.94 11.04 13.42
C SER A 652 -14.83 11.82 14.38
N GLY A 653 -15.14 11.28 15.56
CA GLY A 653 -16.06 11.89 16.54
C GLY A 653 -17.51 12.05 16.04
N LYS A 654 -17.86 11.45 14.90
CA LYS A 654 -19.22 11.43 14.36
C LYS A 654 -20.01 10.27 14.98
N SER A 655 -21.29 10.49 15.27
CA SER A 655 -22.16 9.41 15.71
C SER A 655 -22.31 8.36 14.59
N THR A 656 -22.44 7.09 14.95
CA THR A 656 -22.67 5.98 14.01
C THR A 656 -23.84 6.24 13.05
N PHE A 657 -24.91 6.89 13.55
CA PHE A 657 -26.03 7.30 12.73
C PHE A 657 -25.67 8.39 11.70
N MET A 658 -24.83 9.38 12.07
CA MET A 658 -24.39 10.40 11.12
C MET A 658 -23.52 9.81 10.00
N VAL A 659 -22.64 8.85 10.31
CA VAL A 659 -21.86 8.12 9.29
C VAL A 659 -22.79 7.36 8.36
N GLU A 660 -23.80 6.66 8.92
CA GLU A 660 -24.80 5.93 8.17
C GLU A 660 -25.56 6.85 7.19
N MET A 661 -25.97 8.03 7.64
CA MET A 661 -26.67 8.99 6.78
C MET A 661 -25.75 9.58 5.69
N LEU A 662 -24.46 9.79 5.96
CA LEU A 662 -23.50 10.25 4.94
C LEU A 662 -23.24 9.19 3.87
N GLU A 663 -23.15 7.90 4.24
CA GLU A 663 -23.01 6.81 3.28
C GLU A 663 -24.26 6.66 2.41
N ALA A 664 -25.45 6.73 3.03
CA ALA A 664 -26.72 6.72 2.32
C ALA A 664 -26.90 7.93 1.41
N GLN A 665 -26.53 9.14 1.87
CA GLN A 665 -26.58 10.36 1.08
C GLN A 665 -25.75 10.25 -0.20
N LYS A 666 -24.53 9.68 -0.14
CA LYS A 666 -23.70 9.47 -1.33
C LYS A 666 -24.39 8.54 -2.34
N ALA A 667 -24.94 7.41 -1.87
CA ALA A 667 -25.66 6.50 -2.73
C ALA A 667 -26.88 7.17 -3.40
N LEU A 668 -27.68 7.88 -2.63
CA LEU A 668 -28.88 8.54 -3.15
C LEU A 668 -28.57 9.69 -4.13
N THR A 669 -27.43 10.39 -3.93
CA THR A 669 -27.05 11.54 -4.76
C THR A 669 -26.37 11.13 -6.07
N TYR A 670 -25.51 10.10 -6.03
CA TYR A 670 -24.60 9.78 -7.14
C TYR A 670 -24.93 8.48 -7.88
N ALA A 671 -25.87 7.66 -7.36
CA ALA A 671 -26.24 6.42 -8.05
C ALA A 671 -26.94 6.70 -9.38
N THR A 672 -26.57 5.93 -10.38
CA THR A 672 -27.18 5.88 -11.70
C THR A 672 -27.97 4.59 -11.88
N GLU A 673 -28.68 4.43 -12.97
CA GLU A 673 -29.35 3.19 -13.34
C GLU A 673 -28.39 1.99 -13.56
N ASN A 674 -27.09 2.27 -13.70
CA ASN A 674 -26.02 1.27 -13.83
C ASN A 674 -25.27 1.05 -12.51
N SER A 675 -25.76 1.56 -11.40
CA SER A 675 -25.12 1.39 -10.09
C SER A 675 -25.69 0.22 -9.31
N LEU A 676 -24.89 -0.36 -8.39
CA LEU A 676 -25.32 -1.34 -7.42
C LEU A 676 -25.31 -0.71 -6.02
N ILE A 677 -26.45 -0.75 -5.33
CA ILE A 677 -26.62 -0.23 -3.97
C ILE A 677 -26.83 -1.38 -3.00
N ILE A 678 -26.08 -1.39 -1.91
CA ILE A 678 -26.21 -2.35 -0.81
C ILE A 678 -26.46 -1.59 0.48
N PHE A 679 -27.67 -1.70 1.00
CA PHE A 679 -28.09 -1.10 2.27
C PHE A 679 -28.40 -2.20 3.30
N ASP A 680 -27.58 -2.27 4.35
CA ASP A 680 -27.72 -3.26 5.40
C ASP A 680 -28.20 -2.60 6.71
N GLU A 681 -29.46 -2.89 7.08
CA GLU A 681 -30.09 -2.50 8.33
C GLU A 681 -30.08 -0.98 8.61
N ILE A 682 -30.39 -0.17 7.60
CA ILE A 682 -30.49 1.29 7.74
C ILE A 682 -31.63 1.70 8.72
N GLY A 683 -31.36 2.75 9.51
CA GLY A 683 -32.32 3.34 10.46
C GLY A 683 -32.18 2.78 11.88
N ARG A 684 -31.23 1.91 12.17
CA ARG A 684 -31.04 1.37 13.54
C ARG A 684 -30.48 2.36 14.55
N GLY A 685 -29.79 3.40 14.10
CA GLY A 685 -29.11 4.37 14.95
C GLY A 685 -30.01 5.46 15.55
N THR A 686 -31.35 5.39 15.32
CA THR A 686 -32.32 6.39 15.77
C THR A 686 -33.59 5.72 16.35
N SER A 687 -34.65 6.50 16.61
CA SER A 687 -35.92 5.94 17.07
C SER A 687 -36.55 5.04 16.01
N THR A 688 -37.29 4.01 16.43
CA THR A 688 -37.84 2.99 15.52
C THR A 688 -38.69 3.61 14.39
N TYR A 689 -39.55 4.58 14.71
CA TYR A 689 -40.41 5.22 13.71
C TYR A 689 -39.64 6.16 12.77
N ASP A 690 -38.65 6.89 13.26
CA ASP A 690 -37.79 7.73 12.42
C ASP A 690 -36.96 6.86 11.45
N GLY A 691 -36.38 5.75 11.96
CA GLY A 691 -35.63 4.80 11.16
C GLY A 691 -36.49 4.14 10.08
N LEU A 692 -37.71 3.72 10.43
CA LEU A 692 -38.69 3.16 9.50
C LEU A 692 -39.05 4.16 8.39
N ALA A 693 -39.37 5.40 8.77
CA ALA A 693 -39.76 6.47 7.83
C ALA A 693 -38.62 6.81 6.86
N LEU A 694 -37.38 6.90 7.37
CA LEU A 694 -36.19 7.15 6.54
C LEU A 694 -35.93 5.98 5.58
N ALA A 695 -35.98 4.74 6.06
CA ALA A 695 -35.75 3.56 5.23
C ALA A 695 -36.79 3.46 4.09
N GLN A 696 -38.09 3.69 4.40
CA GLN A 696 -39.15 3.74 3.40
C GLN A 696 -38.89 4.83 2.36
N ALA A 697 -38.63 6.07 2.80
CA ALA A 697 -38.38 7.19 1.91
C ALA A 697 -37.16 6.95 0.99
N MET A 698 -36.10 6.31 1.47
CA MET A 698 -34.92 5.93 0.67
C MET A 698 -35.26 4.91 -0.40
N ILE A 699 -36.05 3.88 -0.07
CA ILE A 699 -36.51 2.87 -1.04
C ILE A 699 -37.38 3.53 -2.12
N GLU A 700 -38.36 4.36 -1.73
CA GLU A 700 -39.19 5.09 -2.67
C GLU A 700 -38.39 6.04 -3.56
N TYR A 701 -37.37 6.73 -3.00
CA TYR A 701 -36.51 7.61 -3.76
C TYR A 701 -35.69 6.85 -4.82
N VAL A 702 -35.06 5.71 -4.46
CA VAL A 702 -34.33 4.90 -5.44
C VAL A 702 -35.25 4.36 -6.53
N ALA A 703 -36.47 3.93 -6.15
CA ALA A 703 -37.47 3.44 -7.10
C ALA A 703 -37.94 4.50 -8.11
N GLN A 704 -37.94 5.77 -7.73
CA GLN A 704 -38.44 6.87 -8.57
C GLN A 704 -37.35 7.63 -9.32
N THR A 705 -36.10 7.61 -8.82
CA THR A 705 -35.04 8.49 -9.36
C THR A 705 -33.93 7.72 -10.07
N SER A 706 -33.12 6.93 -9.34
CA SER A 706 -31.94 6.29 -9.91
C SER A 706 -32.21 4.99 -10.65
N HIS A 707 -33.26 4.27 -10.28
CA HIS A 707 -33.56 2.91 -10.77
C HIS A 707 -32.37 1.92 -10.60
N ALA A 708 -31.45 2.22 -9.66
CA ALA A 708 -30.26 1.43 -9.40
C ALA A 708 -30.64 0.05 -8.85
N LYS A 709 -29.89 -0.98 -9.23
CA LYS A 709 -30.06 -2.31 -8.65
C LYS A 709 -29.73 -2.27 -7.16
N THR A 710 -30.71 -2.62 -6.32
CA THR A 710 -30.62 -2.38 -4.89
C THR A 710 -30.90 -3.65 -4.09
N LEU A 711 -29.99 -3.97 -3.17
CA LEU A 711 -30.18 -4.99 -2.13
C LEU A 711 -30.33 -4.26 -0.79
N PHE A 712 -31.52 -4.31 -0.23
CA PHE A 712 -31.89 -3.60 1.00
C PHE A 712 -32.26 -4.59 2.10
N SER A 713 -31.42 -4.78 3.11
CA SER A 713 -31.79 -5.59 4.26
C SER A 713 -32.42 -4.75 5.36
N THR A 714 -33.42 -5.30 6.03
CA THR A 714 -34.15 -4.61 7.08
C THR A 714 -34.69 -5.56 8.15
N HIS A 715 -34.93 -5.01 9.34
CA HIS A 715 -35.68 -5.60 10.41
C HIS A 715 -37.07 -4.99 10.57
N TYR A 716 -37.39 -4.00 9.75
CA TYR A 716 -38.71 -3.38 9.75
C TYR A 716 -39.64 -4.20 8.86
N HIS A 717 -40.49 -5.08 9.51
CA HIS A 717 -41.42 -5.91 8.78
C HIS A 717 -42.50 -5.12 8.08
N GLU A 718 -42.81 -3.92 8.56
CA GLU A 718 -43.75 -2.97 7.95
C GLU A 718 -43.42 -2.62 6.50
N LEU A 719 -42.10 -2.57 6.18
CA LEU A 719 -41.61 -2.25 4.83
C LEU A 719 -41.92 -3.34 3.81
N THR A 720 -42.25 -4.57 4.24
CA THR A 720 -42.62 -5.66 3.33
C THR A 720 -43.87 -5.39 2.54
N SER A 721 -44.77 -4.55 3.06
CA SER A 721 -45.99 -4.11 2.37
C SER A 721 -45.72 -3.22 1.14
N LEU A 722 -44.49 -2.70 0.98
CA LEU A 722 -44.12 -1.86 -0.17
C LEU A 722 -44.16 -2.62 -1.50
N ASP A 723 -44.07 -3.93 -1.53
CA ASP A 723 -44.20 -4.75 -2.75
C ASP A 723 -45.56 -4.61 -3.43
N GLN A 724 -46.61 -4.24 -2.65
CA GLN A 724 -47.94 -3.95 -3.19
C GLN A 724 -48.02 -2.60 -3.88
N MET A 725 -47.15 -1.66 -3.49
CA MET A 725 -47.11 -0.28 -4.01
C MET A 725 -46.05 -0.09 -5.11
N LEU A 726 -44.90 -0.74 -4.95
CA LEU A 726 -43.74 -0.62 -5.82
C LEU A 726 -43.52 -1.93 -6.59
N LYS A 727 -43.94 -1.99 -7.84
CA LYS A 727 -43.76 -3.17 -8.68
C LYS A 727 -42.31 -3.56 -8.92
N CYS A 728 -41.40 -2.60 -8.78
CA CYS A 728 -39.97 -2.82 -8.94
C CYS A 728 -39.31 -3.44 -7.70
N LEU A 729 -40.08 -3.60 -6.59
CA LEU A 729 -39.60 -4.18 -5.36
C LEU A 729 -40.11 -5.61 -5.19
N LYS A 730 -39.21 -6.52 -4.84
CA LYS A 730 -39.50 -7.90 -4.50
C LYS A 730 -39.05 -8.21 -3.09
N ASN A 731 -39.93 -8.75 -2.27
CA ASN A 731 -39.58 -9.29 -0.96
C ASN A 731 -38.87 -10.63 -1.12
N VAL A 732 -37.73 -10.77 -0.43
CA VAL A 732 -37.04 -12.05 -0.24
C VAL A 732 -36.62 -12.20 1.22
N HIS A 733 -36.45 -13.42 1.68
CA HIS A 733 -36.02 -13.67 3.06
C HIS A 733 -34.95 -14.74 3.14
N VAL A 734 -34.08 -14.66 4.13
CA VAL A 734 -33.15 -15.74 4.45
C VAL A 734 -33.85 -16.72 5.41
N ALA A 735 -34.04 -17.93 4.92
CA ALA A 735 -34.84 -18.92 5.60
C ALA A 735 -34.20 -19.43 6.91
N ALA A 736 -34.98 -19.53 7.94
CA ALA A 736 -34.65 -20.22 9.18
C ALA A 736 -35.78 -21.23 9.48
N ASN A 737 -35.47 -22.28 10.20
CA ASN A 737 -36.43 -23.29 10.59
C ASN A 737 -36.34 -23.56 12.10
N GLU A 738 -37.44 -23.77 12.76
CA GLU A 738 -37.45 -24.21 14.15
C GLU A 738 -37.61 -25.75 14.21
N TYR A 739 -36.64 -26.39 14.83
CA TYR A 739 -36.67 -27.84 15.05
C TYR A 739 -36.40 -28.15 16.52
N GLN A 740 -37.35 -28.81 17.16
CA GLN A 740 -37.29 -29.18 18.59
C GLN A 740 -37.09 -27.99 19.55
N GLY A 741 -37.56 -26.78 19.17
CA GLY A 741 -37.39 -25.55 19.95
C GLY A 741 -36.03 -24.88 19.79
N GLU A 742 -35.18 -25.33 18.84
CA GLU A 742 -33.94 -24.70 18.42
C GLU A 742 -34.09 -24.09 17.02
N LEU A 743 -33.55 -22.90 16.85
CA LEU A 743 -33.52 -22.19 15.57
C LEU A 743 -32.35 -22.68 14.72
N ILE A 744 -32.67 -23.22 13.54
CA ILE A 744 -31.67 -23.65 12.55
C ILE A 744 -31.70 -22.68 11.40
N PHE A 745 -30.55 -22.01 11.15
CA PHE A 745 -30.39 -21.15 10.00
C PHE A 745 -30.12 -21.99 8.75
N LEU A 746 -30.98 -21.85 7.75
CA LEU A 746 -30.80 -22.56 6.48
C LEU A 746 -29.90 -21.84 5.49
N HIS A 747 -29.60 -20.57 5.74
CA HIS A 747 -28.77 -19.70 4.88
C HIS A 747 -29.25 -19.65 3.41
N LYS A 748 -30.47 -20.09 3.11
CA LYS A 748 -31.05 -20.06 1.76
C LYS A 748 -31.98 -18.87 1.62
N VAL A 749 -31.76 -18.07 0.60
CA VAL A 749 -32.67 -16.99 0.20
C VAL A 749 -33.87 -17.56 -0.52
N LYS A 750 -35.07 -17.14 -0.13
CA LYS A 750 -36.35 -17.54 -0.70
C LYS A 750 -37.22 -16.32 -1.00
N ASP A 751 -38.13 -16.47 -1.94
CA ASP A 751 -39.11 -15.45 -2.29
C ASP A 751 -40.16 -15.25 -1.14
N GLY A 752 -40.65 -14.02 -1.04
CA GLY A 752 -41.62 -13.60 -0.05
C GLY A 752 -41.01 -13.04 1.25
N ALA A 753 -41.84 -12.48 2.08
CA ALA A 753 -41.50 -11.99 3.41
C ALA A 753 -41.71 -13.09 4.48
N VAL A 754 -41.00 -12.96 5.63
CA VAL A 754 -41.25 -13.73 6.85
C VAL A 754 -41.69 -12.75 7.93
N ASP A 755 -42.83 -13.02 8.55
CA ASP A 755 -43.43 -12.17 9.59
C ASP A 755 -42.87 -12.48 11.00
N ASP A 756 -42.19 -13.62 11.19
CA ASP A 756 -41.69 -14.05 12.50
C ASP A 756 -40.41 -13.31 12.92
N SER A 757 -40.44 -12.73 14.12
CA SER A 757 -39.22 -12.16 14.74
C SER A 757 -38.54 -13.27 15.58
N TYR A 758 -37.28 -13.58 15.24
CA TYR A 758 -36.48 -14.62 15.91
C TYR A 758 -35.54 -14.09 16.99
N GLY A 759 -35.72 -12.85 17.44
CA GLY A 759 -34.79 -12.22 18.38
C GLY A 759 -34.66 -12.96 19.72
N ILE A 760 -35.76 -13.48 20.27
CA ILE A 760 -35.77 -14.23 21.51
C ILE A 760 -35.12 -15.62 21.32
N GLN A 761 -35.34 -16.28 20.19
CA GLN A 761 -34.72 -17.55 19.85
C GLN A 761 -33.19 -17.41 19.70
N VAL A 762 -32.70 -16.29 19.09
CA VAL A 762 -31.28 -15.97 19.02
C VAL A 762 -30.70 -15.69 20.41
N ALA A 763 -31.46 -15.01 21.29
CA ALA A 763 -31.04 -14.79 22.67
C ALA A 763 -30.88 -16.10 23.45
N LYS A 764 -31.77 -17.08 23.18
CA LYS A 764 -31.69 -18.42 23.72
C LYS A 764 -30.45 -19.19 23.23
N LEU A 765 -30.09 -19.06 21.95
CA LEU A 765 -28.85 -19.63 21.38
C LEU A 765 -27.60 -19.02 21.99
N ALA A 766 -27.69 -17.79 22.49
CA ALA A 766 -26.59 -17.07 23.19
C ALA A 766 -26.54 -17.41 24.71
N ASP A 767 -27.29 -18.42 25.15
CA ASP A 767 -27.36 -18.87 26.55
C ASP A 767 -27.75 -17.77 27.57
N LEU A 768 -28.65 -16.83 27.15
CA LEU A 768 -29.20 -15.89 28.12
C LEU A 768 -30.02 -16.65 29.21
N PRO A 769 -30.06 -16.13 30.46
CA PRO A 769 -30.83 -16.76 31.53
C PRO A 769 -32.30 -17.00 31.12
N ASN A 770 -32.83 -18.20 31.42
CA ASN A 770 -34.16 -18.58 31.00
C ASN A 770 -35.28 -17.63 31.54
N GLU A 771 -35.13 -17.09 32.75
CA GLU A 771 -36.05 -16.13 33.34
C GLU A 771 -36.13 -14.84 32.49
N VAL A 772 -35.05 -14.42 31.87
CA VAL A 772 -35.01 -13.24 30.95
C VAL A 772 -35.75 -13.60 29.66
N ILE A 773 -35.51 -14.79 29.11
CA ILE A 773 -36.10 -15.26 27.87
C ILE A 773 -37.61 -15.42 28.05
N ASP A 774 -38.05 -16.07 29.11
CA ASP A 774 -39.50 -16.29 29.41
C ASP A 774 -40.20 -14.94 29.59
N ARG A 775 -39.57 -14.00 30.30
CA ARG A 775 -40.13 -12.65 30.48
C ARG A 775 -40.22 -11.87 29.18
N ALA A 776 -39.17 -11.97 28.34
CA ALA A 776 -39.14 -11.33 27.03
C ALA A 776 -40.26 -11.82 26.12
N GLN A 777 -40.53 -13.16 26.13
CA GLN A 777 -41.63 -13.77 25.37
C GLN A 777 -42.99 -13.22 25.79
N VAL A 778 -43.23 -13.09 27.11
CA VAL A 778 -44.48 -12.51 27.63
C VAL A 778 -44.65 -11.06 27.18
N ILE A 779 -43.57 -10.28 27.18
CA ILE A 779 -43.60 -8.87 26.76
C ILE A 779 -43.82 -8.74 25.26
N LEU A 780 -43.17 -9.60 24.45
CA LEU A 780 -43.35 -9.62 22.99
C LEU A 780 -44.79 -9.91 22.62
N ASN A 781 -45.39 -10.97 23.18
CA ASN A 781 -46.79 -11.30 22.95
C ASN A 781 -47.75 -10.15 23.31
N ALA A 782 -47.39 -9.35 24.32
CA ALA A 782 -48.20 -8.17 24.71
C ALA A 782 -48.03 -6.99 23.71
N PHE A 783 -46.91 -6.87 23.06
CA PHE A 783 -46.72 -5.86 22.00
C PHE A 783 -47.40 -6.24 20.69
N GLU A 784 -47.34 -7.51 20.30
CA GLU A 784 -47.96 -8.05 19.08
C GLU A 784 -49.51 -8.02 19.13
N GLN A 785 -50.11 -8.02 20.33
CA GLN A 785 -51.56 -7.87 20.51
C GLN A 785 -52.06 -6.41 20.40
N LYS A 786 -51.18 -5.41 20.31
CA LYS A 786 -51.58 -4.04 19.98
C LYS A 786 -51.74 -3.91 18.47
N PRO A 787 -52.86 -3.29 17.98
CA PRO A 787 -53.10 -3.17 16.55
C PRO A 787 -51.91 -2.47 15.89
N SER A 788 -51.22 -3.19 14.99
CA SER A 788 -50.21 -2.65 14.10
C SER A 788 -50.85 -1.55 13.24
N TYR A 789 -50.09 -0.50 12.97
CA TYR A 789 -50.45 0.57 12.07
C TYR A 789 -50.66 -0.01 10.67
N GLN A 790 -51.87 -0.42 10.34
CA GLN A 790 -52.23 -0.78 8.98
C GLN A 790 -52.41 0.51 8.20
N LEU A 791 -51.68 0.69 7.12
CA LEU A 791 -51.93 1.65 6.05
C LEU A 791 -53.28 1.28 5.41
N SER A 792 -54.39 1.65 6.07
CA SER A 792 -55.71 1.43 5.54
C SER A 792 -56.06 2.53 4.58
N HIS A 793 -56.33 2.20 3.35
CA HIS A 793 -57.09 2.99 2.41
C HIS A 793 -58.56 3.04 2.90
N GLU A 794 -58.89 3.87 3.87
CA GLU A 794 -60.27 4.29 4.05
C GLU A 794 -60.38 5.76 3.54
N ASN A 795 -61.13 5.87 2.46
CA ASN A 795 -61.63 7.12 1.95
C ASN A 795 -62.44 7.85 3.07
N THR A 796 -61.78 8.78 3.73
CA THR A 796 -62.47 9.87 4.41
C THR A 796 -62.02 11.19 3.79
N ASP A 797 -62.97 11.87 3.16
CA ASP A 797 -62.87 13.25 2.67
C ASP A 797 -62.41 14.18 3.81
N ASP A 798 -61.13 14.28 4.03
CA ASP A 798 -60.51 15.43 4.66
C ASP A 798 -59.13 15.63 4.03
N GLN A 799 -59.08 16.63 3.14
CA GLN A 799 -57.93 17.00 2.34
C GLN A 799 -56.76 17.50 3.25
N GLN A 800 -55.94 16.60 3.66
CA GLN A 800 -54.52 16.88 3.82
C GLN A 800 -53.73 15.91 2.92
N THR A 801 -53.60 16.33 1.64
CA THR A 801 -52.73 15.66 0.68
C THR A 801 -51.29 15.80 1.18
N VAL A 802 -50.73 14.66 1.56
CA VAL A 802 -49.24 14.55 1.62
C VAL A 802 -48.73 14.76 0.20
N PRO A 803 -47.91 15.77 -0.11
CA PRO A 803 -47.42 16.02 -1.46
C PRO A 803 -46.68 14.78 -1.94
N SER A 804 -47.00 14.29 -3.14
CA SER A 804 -46.21 13.28 -3.81
C SER A 804 -44.87 13.92 -4.17
N TYR A 805 -43.80 13.12 -4.25
CA TYR A 805 -42.43 13.58 -4.57
C TYR A 805 -42.36 14.35 -5.90
N ASN A 806 -43.34 14.17 -6.79
CA ASN A 806 -43.46 14.90 -8.06
C ASN A 806 -43.94 16.34 -7.89
N ASP A 807 -44.45 16.75 -6.73
CA ASP A 807 -44.88 18.12 -6.44
C ASP A 807 -43.73 19.03 -5.98
N PHE A 808 -42.56 18.46 -5.74
CA PHE A 808 -41.28 19.17 -5.54
C PHE A 808 -40.47 19.32 -6.85
N GLY A 809 -41.18 19.54 -7.97
CA GLY A 809 -40.58 19.89 -9.25
C GLY A 809 -39.81 21.20 -9.10
N ARG A 810 -38.52 21.15 -9.46
CA ARG A 810 -37.66 22.32 -9.67
C ARG A 810 -38.42 23.32 -10.51
N THR A 811 -38.76 24.46 -9.92
CA THR A 811 -39.25 25.59 -10.71
C THR A 811 -38.09 26.13 -11.53
N GLU A 812 -38.36 26.43 -12.82
CA GLU A 812 -37.37 26.97 -13.79
C GLU A 812 -36.74 28.32 -13.32
N GLU A 813 -37.10 28.83 -12.17
CA GLU A 813 -36.52 30.02 -11.55
C GLU A 813 -35.23 29.79 -10.75
N GLU A 814 -34.90 28.57 -10.38
CA GLU A 814 -33.66 28.29 -9.66
C GLU A 814 -32.44 28.09 -10.55
N GLN A 815 -32.59 27.99 -11.87
CA GLN A 815 -31.46 27.93 -12.81
C GLN A 815 -30.91 29.32 -13.21
N SER A 816 -31.53 30.42 -12.83
CA SER A 816 -31.10 31.79 -13.19
C SER A 816 -30.45 32.55 -12.05
N VAL A 817 -30.24 31.99 -10.86
CA VAL A 817 -29.71 32.67 -9.67
C VAL A 817 -28.26 32.33 -9.35
N ILE A 818 -27.59 31.49 -10.17
CA ILE A 818 -26.17 31.16 -9.97
C ILE A 818 -25.21 32.12 -10.69
N GLU A 819 -25.73 33.05 -11.51
CA GLU A 819 -24.89 34.11 -12.06
C GLU A 819 -25.36 35.47 -11.47
N THR A 820 -24.50 36.05 -10.64
CA THR A 820 -24.54 37.37 -10.00
C THR A 820 -25.07 37.37 -8.56
N HIS A 821 -24.16 37.31 -7.61
CA HIS A 821 -23.98 38.31 -6.53
C HIS A 821 -22.92 37.85 -5.52
N THR A 822 -21.67 38.22 -5.77
CA THR A 822 -20.71 38.47 -4.70
C THR A 822 -21.15 39.77 -3.98
N SER A 823 -21.78 39.63 -2.85
CA SER A 823 -21.81 40.69 -1.87
C SER A 823 -22.07 40.13 -0.48
N ASN A 824 -21.14 40.48 0.40
CA ASN A 824 -21.15 40.26 1.84
C ASN A 824 -22.54 40.37 2.44
N HIS A 825 -23.05 39.28 3.00
CA HIS A 825 -23.95 39.33 4.13
C HIS A 825 -23.57 38.21 5.11
N ASN A 826 -23.16 38.62 6.29
CA ASN A 826 -23.09 37.81 7.49
C ASN A 826 -24.43 37.09 7.68
N TYR A 827 -24.49 35.79 7.38
CA TYR A 827 -25.52 34.94 7.93
C TYR A 827 -25.03 34.48 9.31
N GLU A 828 -25.56 35.06 10.34
CA GLU A 828 -25.65 34.44 11.65
C GLU A 828 -26.36 33.11 11.46
N GLN A 829 -25.60 32.04 11.54
CA GLN A 829 -26.12 30.68 11.70
C GLN A 829 -26.93 30.68 12.99
N ALA A 830 -28.25 30.62 12.86
CA ALA A 830 -29.10 30.22 13.97
C ALA A 830 -28.79 28.74 14.26
N THR A 831 -27.75 28.49 15.05
CA THR A 831 -27.56 27.22 15.74
C THR A 831 -28.73 27.07 16.71
N PHE A 832 -29.60 26.09 16.45
CA PHE A 832 -30.49 25.58 17.46
C PHE A 832 -29.61 24.87 18.52
N ASP A 833 -29.19 25.66 19.52
CA ASP A 833 -28.56 25.16 20.72
C ASP A 833 -29.60 24.39 21.54
N LEU A 834 -29.70 23.09 21.29
CA LEU A 834 -30.47 22.18 22.15
C LEU A 834 -29.68 21.79 23.44
N PHE A 835 -28.54 22.41 23.67
CA PHE A 835 -27.62 22.13 24.80
C PHE A 835 -27.23 23.35 25.62
N ASP A 836 -28.06 24.40 25.64
CA ASP A 836 -27.80 25.56 26.48
C ASP A 836 -28.09 25.33 28.00
N GLY A 837 -27.97 24.08 28.42
CA GLY A 837 -28.19 23.69 29.83
C GLY A 837 -26.96 23.06 30.55
N TYR A 838 -25.82 22.84 29.86
CA TYR A 838 -24.67 22.14 30.47
C TYR A 838 -23.30 22.72 30.14
N ASN A 839 -23.18 24.02 30.09
CA ASN A 839 -21.87 24.71 30.06
C ASN A 839 -21.53 25.39 31.39
N GLN A 840 -21.80 24.72 32.53
CA GLN A 840 -21.01 24.90 33.74
C GLN A 840 -19.90 23.89 33.73
N GLN A 841 -18.68 24.31 33.33
CA GLN A 841 -17.48 23.49 33.56
C GLN A 841 -17.48 23.08 35.03
N SER A 842 -17.46 21.80 35.31
CA SER A 842 -17.41 21.24 36.64
C SER A 842 -16.18 21.83 37.33
N GLU A 843 -16.34 22.27 38.58
CA GLU A 843 -15.25 22.81 39.39
C GLU A 843 -14.05 21.84 39.44
N VAL A 844 -14.32 20.55 39.32
CA VAL A 844 -13.36 19.47 39.23
C VAL A 844 -12.57 19.50 37.92
N GLU A 845 -13.20 19.82 36.75
CA GLU A 845 -12.51 19.95 35.47
C GLU A 845 -11.55 21.14 35.44
N CYS A 846 -11.94 22.27 36.07
CA CYS A 846 -11.06 23.41 36.22
C CYS A 846 -9.86 23.08 37.10
N GLN A 847 -10.06 22.38 38.22
CA GLN A 847 -8.97 21.95 39.09
C GLN A 847 -8.01 20.96 38.43
N ILE A 848 -8.52 20.05 37.58
CA ILE A 848 -7.68 19.11 36.81
C ILE A 848 -6.80 19.84 35.79
N ARG A 849 -7.32 20.85 35.09
CA ARG A 849 -6.55 21.67 34.12
C ARG A 849 -5.43 22.50 34.79
N GLU A 850 -5.61 22.91 35.98
CA GLU A 850 -4.63 23.72 36.74
C GLU A 850 -3.53 22.88 37.43
N LEU A 851 -3.66 21.54 37.44
CA LEU A 851 -2.68 20.64 38.02
C LEU A 851 -1.40 20.56 37.18
N ASN A 852 -0.29 20.98 37.77
CA ASN A 852 1.05 20.83 37.18
C ASN A 852 1.68 19.52 37.60
N LEU A 853 1.38 18.45 36.86
CA LEU A 853 1.86 17.08 37.14
C LEU A 853 3.38 16.95 37.14
N SER A 854 4.11 17.83 36.45
CA SER A 854 5.56 17.81 36.37
C SER A 854 6.25 18.20 37.67
N ASN A 855 5.53 18.85 38.59
CA ASN A 855 6.06 19.31 39.86
C ASN A 855 5.50 18.53 41.06
N MET A 856 4.77 17.44 40.84
CA MET A 856 4.16 16.63 41.87
C MET A 856 4.86 15.27 42.02
N THR A 857 5.01 14.82 43.25
CA THR A 857 5.43 13.45 43.51
C THR A 857 4.28 12.46 43.24
N PRO A 858 4.56 11.17 42.98
CA PRO A 858 3.51 10.17 42.74
C PRO A 858 2.50 10.05 43.90
N LEU A 859 2.94 10.27 45.12
CA LEU A 859 2.07 10.23 46.30
C LEU A 859 1.13 11.44 46.36
N GLU A 860 1.62 12.64 46.06
CA GLU A 860 0.82 13.86 45.99
C GLU A 860 -0.21 13.79 44.85
N ALA A 861 0.16 13.22 43.70
CA ALA A 861 -0.75 13.01 42.60
C ALA A 861 -1.90 12.06 42.98
N LEU A 862 -1.62 10.96 43.70
CA LEU A 862 -2.61 10.01 44.19
C LEU A 862 -3.56 10.63 45.23
N ILE A 863 -3.04 11.45 46.13
CA ILE A 863 -3.84 12.16 47.13
C ILE A 863 -4.79 13.15 46.41
N LYS A 864 -4.26 13.91 45.45
CA LYS A 864 -5.06 14.88 44.72
C LYS A 864 -6.14 14.25 43.83
N LEU A 865 -5.84 13.12 43.20
CA LEU A 865 -6.83 12.32 42.47
C LEU A 865 -7.96 11.81 43.37
N ASN A 866 -7.62 11.36 44.59
CA ASN A 866 -8.61 10.90 45.55
C ASN A 866 -9.50 12.05 46.09
N GLU A 867 -8.93 13.26 46.29
CA GLU A 867 -9.69 14.47 46.59
C GLU A 867 -10.69 14.82 45.47
N LEU A 868 -10.23 14.85 44.22
CA LEU A 868 -11.06 15.15 43.06
C LEU A 868 -12.16 14.10 42.83
N GLN A 869 -11.85 12.81 43.09
CA GLN A 869 -12.84 11.73 43.02
C GLN A 869 -13.90 11.85 44.14
N SER A 870 -13.55 12.36 45.29
CA SER A 870 -14.51 12.59 46.38
C SER A 870 -15.45 13.76 46.12
N GLN A 871 -15.05 14.73 45.29
CA GLN A 871 -15.88 15.87 44.83
C GLN A 871 -16.84 15.52 43.70
N LEU A 872 -16.61 14.39 42.98
CA LEU A 872 -17.48 13.86 41.95
C LEU A 872 -18.63 13.00 42.49
N LYS A 873 -18.63 12.67 43.80
CA LYS A 873 -19.74 12.00 44.50
C LYS A 873 -20.66 13.02 45.18
#